data_bcd1ed0521c37cf6de3a83f3da5bcadf
#
_entry.id   bcd1ed0521c37cf6de3a83f3da5bcadf
#
_cell.length_a   1.000
_cell.length_b   1.000
_cell.length_c   1.000
_cell.angle_alpha   90.00
_cell.angle_beta   90.00
_cell.angle_gamma   90.00
#
_symmetry.space_group_name_H-M   'P 1'
#
loop_
_entity.id
_entity.type
_entity.pdbx_description
1 polymer ?
#
loop_
_entity_poly.entity_id
_entity_poly.type
_entity_poly.pdbx_seq_one_letter_code
_entity_poly.pdbx_strand_id
1 'polypeptide(L)'
;MREICLRPDGMLVFDGDADEDASRSLGLLKVKSTQEEPSAQWLRRIVGDHVRRLVAASADGTMPHGAALDSCRPDALQALAILSSVPPMPGGEYWTADVLNDFFERVESSVSALAANQDGDLLAAVSSLGPGWRDVGKVSLHLAENKGDKSGARPFAFLATFVSRADAEGRAKHLPLSAALKAYAAKPAALGRILAPLEAAAKDDNFLLSLLETRRIFQPCALSVGEAYSFLKGIAKYEEAGLLVRTGRIWAKSPPRAKVSVSVGKSKGGSLNAHALCDFSVDVTINGETLNEDDLAILANARDGLVRIRGEWVEVDHEKIEALLAKWKDARRLMRDGLTMAQALRMLAGGDADSLAPGGGDDDACEVRATGELKELLRGMMDGGGGRGATALPNGLDAVLRPYQKNGVEYLLRTMEAGLGACLADDMGLGKTLQVLTLIDTWKQRGAITPLPVLVVMPASLLANWKAEAARFTPDLRVGVLHPSDEEYRKTMAANPACAARPPYHGAEPVGSRVPRDRQTAVVESETYLKQYDLVLTTYGQFTRSEKLRKLPFAAVIADEAQAIKNPGSGQSKALRSVVSPRRLALTGTPVENRMSDLWSIFDFINPGLLGSLKSFQSATAKSGDFSVVRRLTRPFILRRLKTDKTIIADLPDKTEIDVSTPLSQKQALLYARTVEELRQALEDVKGEGSTMKRKGLVLAYMLRFKQICDHPSLYLGTEAYKPEDSGKFVVLGERAAEVASRQEKMLVFTQYREMTGPLAEYLAGVFGREGLVLHGGTPVSKRGALVKAFQDPAGPPFFVLSVKAAGTGLNLTAANHVVHFDRWWNPAVENQASDRAYRIGQRRNVLIHKFVTYGTLEEKIDAMIKEKQSLADSLFADGGEKLVTEMSDAELMDLVKLDVSAVEK
;
A
#
# COMPACT_ATOMS: atom_id res chain seq x y z
N MET A 1 -3.49 0.10 -28.03
CA MET A 1 -4.19 -0.05 -29.35
C MET A 1 -3.35 -0.96 -30.18
N ARG A 2 -3.92 -2.05 -30.69
CA ARG A 2 -3.14 -3.05 -31.45
C ARG A 2 -3.40 -2.78 -32.93
N GLU A 3 -2.42 -2.32 -33.65
CA GLU A 3 -2.54 -2.05 -35.08
C GLU A 3 -2.56 -3.38 -35.85
N ILE A 4 -3.65 -3.60 -36.61
CA ILE A 4 -3.83 -4.79 -37.45
C ILE A 4 -3.59 -4.40 -38.88
N CYS A 5 -2.64 -5.08 -39.55
CA CYS A 5 -2.26 -4.85 -40.93
C CYS A 5 -2.37 -6.16 -41.72
N LEU A 6 -2.89 -6.09 -42.97
CA LEU A 6 -2.82 -7.21 -43.92
C LEU A 6 -1.61 -7.02 -44.86
N ARG A 7 -0.78 -8.03 -44.97
CA ARG A 7 0.37 -8.04 -45.87
C ARG A 7 -0.04 -8.47 -47.30
N PRO A 8 0.78 -8.13 -48.33
CA PRO A 8 0.51 -8.56 -49.68
C PRO A 8 0.47 -10.08 -49.91
N ASP A 9 1.09 -10.85 -49.00
CA ASP A 9 1.06 -12.33 -49.00
C ASP A 9 -0.21 -12.91 -48.34
N GLY A 10 -1.17 -12.07 -47.92
CA GLY A 10 -2.43 -12.48 -47.29
C GLY A 10 -2.32 -12.81 -45.78
N MET A 11 -1.18 -12.52 -45.14
CA MET A 11 -0.99 -12.74 -43.72
C MET A 11 -1.38 -11.50 -42.90
N LEU A 12 -2.14 -11.71 -41.83
CA LEU A 12 -2.46 -10.66 -40.84
C LEU A 12 -1.32 -10.48 -39.86
N VAL A 13 -0.94 -9.24 -39.60
CA VAL A 13 0.09 -8.86 -38.63
C VAL A 13 -0.57 -8.09 -37.50
N PHE A 14 -0.29 -8.49 -36.30
CA PHE A 14 -0.76 -7.84 -35.05
C PHE A 14 0.44 -7.23 -34.33
N ASP A 15 0.46 -5.90 -34.14
CA ASP A 15 1.55 -5.17 -33.46
C ASP A 15 2.97 -5.42 -34.06
N GLY A 16 3.07 -5.67 -35.38
CA GLY A 16 4.34 -5.88 -36.06
C GLY A 16 4.87 -7.33 -36.10
N ASP A 17 4.18 -8.28 -35.46
CA ASP A 17 4.53 -9.72 -35.45
C ASP A 17 3.71 -10.51 -36.45
N ALA A 18 4.37 -11.24 -37.32
CA ALA A 18 3.75 -11.99 -38.42
C ALA A 18 3.39 -13.44 -38.07
N ASP A 19 3.82 -13.95 -36.91
CA ASP A 19 3.59 -15.34 -36.56
C ASP A 19 2.20 -15.52 -35.87
N GLU A 20 1.42 -16.51 -36.38
CA GLU A 20 0.14 -16.97 -35.80
C GLU A 20 -1.09 -16.06 -36.03
N ASP A 21 -1.31 -15.53 -37.23
CA ASP A 21 -2.45 -14.66 -37.58
C ASP A 21 -3.83 -15.29 -37.26
N ALA A 22 -4.03 -16.55 -37.52
CA ALA A 22 -5.29 -17.25 -37.28
C ALA A 22 -5.54 -17.54 -35.79
N SER A 23 -4.49 -17.91 -35.04
CA SER A 23 -4.57 -18.14 -33.61
C SER A 23 -4.86 -16.84 -32.83
N ARG A 24 -4.23 -15.73 -33.24
CA ARG A 24 -4.48 -14.38 -32.68
C ARG A 24 -5.87 -13.86 -33.06
N SER A 25 -6.34 -14.14 -34.25
CA SER A 25 -7.71 -13.81 -34.69
C SER A 25 -8.75 -14.54 -33.86
N LEU A 26 -8.56 -15.82 -33.54
CA LEU A 26 -9.37 -16.55 -32.56
C LEU A 26 -9.28 -15.96 -31.15
N GLY A 27 -8.11 -15.45 -30.76
CA GLY A 27 -7.91 -14.74 -29.51
C GLY A 27 -8.80 -13.50 -29.35
N LEU A 28 -9.18 -12.84 -30.45
CA LEU A 28 -10.14 -11.72 -30.41
C LEU A 28 -11.52 -12.14 -29.91
N LEU A 29 -11.90 -13.41 -30.02
CA LEU A 29 -13.17 -13.91 -29.50
C LEU A 29 -13.20 -14.01 -27.96
N LYS A 30 -12.00 -14.04 -27.32
CA LYS A 30 -11.85 -14.14 -25.86
C LYS A 30 -12.06 -12.83 -25.11
N VAL A 31 -11.86 -11.68 -25.75
CA VAL A 31 -11.80 -10.35 -25.11
C VAL A 31 -13.03 -9.53 -25.52
N LYS A 32 -13.79 -9.01 -24.54
CA LYS A 32 -14.75 -7.92 -24.73
C LYS A 32 -14.08 -6.62 -24.30
N SER A 33 -13.65 -5.79 -25.27
CA SER A 33 -13.22 -4.43 -25.00
C SER A 33 -14.31 -3.44 -25.47
N THR A 34 -14.56 -2.43 -24.66
CA THR A 34 -15.51 -1.36 -24.98
C THR A 34 -14.91 -0.29 -25.92
N GLN A 35 -13.59 -0.38 -26.22
CA GLN A 35 -12.86 0.52 -27.11
C GLN A 35 -11.96 -0.31 -28.06
N GLU A 36 -12.59 -1.05 -28.98
CA GLU A 36 -11.84 -1.79 -30.00
C GLU A 36 -11.76 -1.00 -31.31
N GLU A 37 -10.66 -1.14 -32.01
CA GLU A 37 -10.48 -0.61 -33.37
C GLU A 37 -11.47 -1.26 -34.35
N PRO A 38 -11.94 -0.52 -35.37
CA PRO A 38 -12.86 -1.03 -36.37
C PRO A 38 -12.38 -2.30 -37.08
N SER A 39 -11.07 -2.45 -37.32
CA SER A 39 -10.42 -3.63 -37.91
C SER A 39 -10.55 -4.86 -37.00
N ALA A 40 -10.33 -4.72 -35.68
CA ALA A 40 -10.48 -5.79 -34.70
C ALA A 40 -11.96 -6.22 -34.55
N GLN A 41 -12.89 -5.26 -34.56
CA GLN A 41 -14.33 -5.56 -34.51
C GLN A 41 -14.79 -6.32 -35.75
N TRP A 42 -14.29 -5.92 -36.92
CA TRP A 42 -14.60 -6.57 -38.17
C TRP A 42 -14.08 -8.00 -38.20
N LEU A 43 -12.81 -8.22 -37.86
CA LEU A 43 -12.19 -9.55 -37.78
C LEU A 43 -12.94 -10.43 -36.78
N ARG A 44 -13.26 -9.93 -35.60
CA ARG A 44 -14.04 -10.67 -34.60
C ARG A 44 -15.37 -11.13 -35.18
N ARG A 45 -16.05 -10.27 -35.93
CA ARG A 45 -17.33 -10.62 -36.55
C ARG A 45 -17.17 -11.75 -37.54
N ILE A 46 -16.26 -11.63 -38.52
CA ILE A 46 -16.11 -12.64 -39.60
C ILE A 46 -15.60 -13.97 -39.06
N VAL A 47 -14.62 -13.97 -38.17
CA VAL A 47 -14.10 -15.18 -37.51
C VAL A 47 -15.18 -15.82 -36.66
N GLY A 48 -15.91 -15.02 -35.88
CA GLY A 48 -16.99 -15.49 -35.04
C GLY A 48 -18.14 -16.10 -35.88
N ASP A 49 -18.49 -15.51 -37.03
CA ASP A 49 -19.48 -16.03 -37.94
C ASP A 49 -19.03 -17.37 -38.56
N HIS A 50 -17.76 -17.48 -38.92
CA HIS A 50 -17.20 -18.71 -39.49
C HIS A 50 -17.15 -19.84 -38.46
N VAL A 51 -16.67 -19.60 -37.25
CA VAL A 51 -16.67 -20.58 -36.15
C VAL A 51 -18.10 -21.04 -35.79
N ARG A 52 -19.11 -20.15 -35.87
CA ARG A 52 -20.53 -20.53 -35.71
C ARG A 52 -21.02 -21.49 -36.77
N ARG A 53 -20.60 -21.28 -38.01
CA ARG A 53 -20.95 -22.22 -39.12
C ARG A 53 -20.28 -23.56 -38.92
N LEU A 54 -19.03 -23.63 -38.47
CA LEU A 54 -18.36 -24.90 -38.15
C LEU A 54 -19.11 -25.68 -37.06
N VAL A 55 -19.49 -24.98 -35.95
CA VAL A 55 -20.30 -25.62 -34.87
C VAL A 55 -21.66 -26.05 -35.37
N ALA A 56 -22.34 -25.30 -36.23
CA ALA A 56 -23.64 -25.65 -36.79
C ALA A 56 -23.57 -26.86 -37.74
N ALA A 57 -22.50 -27.00 -38.48
CA ALA A 57 -22.25 -28.10 -39.41
C ALA A 57 -21.77 -29.40 -38.70
N SER A 58 -21.24 -29.27 -37.46
CA SER A 58 -20.84 -30.41 -36.65
C SER A 58 -22.03 -31.23 -36.19
N ALA A 59 -22.14 -32.47 -36.69
CA ALA A 59 -23.23 -33.36 -36.36
C ALA A 59 -23.02 -34.11 -35.04
N ASP A 60 -21.78 -34.42 -34.69
CA ASP A 60 -21.37 -35.28 -33.57
C ASP A 60 -20.44 -34.60 -32.55
N GLY A 61 -20.16 -33.30 -32.72
CA GLY A 61 -19.28 -32.50 -31.85
C GLY A 61 -17.81 -32.55 -32.31
N THR A 62 -17.50 -33.18 -33.43
CA THR A 62 -16.20 -33.16 -34.06
C THR A 62 -16.12 -32.09 -35.17
N MET A 63 -14.92 -31.77 -35.63
CA MET A 63 -14.76 -30.87 -36.77
C MET A 63 -15.48 -31.40 -38.02
N PRO A 64 -16.24 -30.58 -38.73
CA PRO A 64 -16.83 -30.97 -40.01
C PRO A 64 -15.72 -31.34 -41.02
N HIS A 65 -16.00 -32.31 -41.93
CA HIS A 65 -15.07 -32.73 -42.99
C HIS A 65 -15.77 -32.75 -44.34
N GLY A 66 -14.97 -32.62 -45.39
CA GLY A 66 -15.44 -32.70 -46.80
C GLY A 66 -16.52 -31.64 -47.10
N ALA A 67 -17.56 -32.05 -47.82
CA ALA A 67 -18.64 -31.14 -48.24
C ALA A 67 -19.33 -30.38 -47.08
N ALA A 68 -19.32 -30.91 -45.84
CA ALA A 68 -19.84 -30.22 -44.69
C ALA A 68 -18.91 -29.05 -44.29
N LEU A 69 -17.61 -29.19 -44.38
CA LEU A 69 -16.63 -28.13 -44.11
C LEU A 69 -16.69 -27.05 -45.21
N ASP A 70 -16.75 -27.48 -46.51
CA ASP A 70 -16.83 -26.54 -47.63
C ASP A 70 -18.13 -25.68 -47.54
N SER A 71 -19.24 -26.23 -47.04
CA SER A 71 -20.48 -25.48 -46.83
C SER A 71 -20.38 -24.41 -45.72
N CYS A 72 -19.35 -24.48 -44.91
CA CYS A 72 -19.12 -23.49 -43.85
C CYS A 72 -18.44 -22.22 -44.39
N ARG A 73 -17.77 -22.29 -45.53
CA ARG A 73 -17.14 -21.18 -46.16
C ARG A 73 -18.14 -20.25 -46.84
N PRO A 74 -17.88 -18.95 -46.95
CA PRO A 74 -18.78 -18.04 -47.63
C PRO A 74 -18.87 -18.34 -49.11
N ASP A 75 -20.08 -18.34 -49.66
CA ASP A 75 -20.29 -18.36 -51.11
C ASP A 75 -19.83 -17.00 -51.75
N ALA A 76 -19.82 -16.95 -53.09
CA ALA A 76 -19.32 -15.76 -53.80
C ALA A 76 -20.04 -14.46 -53.43
N LEU A 77 -21.37 -14.51 -53.14
CA LEU A 77 -22.14 -13.33 -52.72
C LEU A 77 -21.82 -12.94 -51.26
N GLN A 78 -21.65 -13.90 -50.39
CA GLN A 78 -21.27 -13.68 -49.02
C GLN A 78 -19.83 -13.16 -48.93
N ALA A 79 -18.92 -13.70 -49.68
CA ALA A 79 -17.55 -13.22 -49.78
C ALA A 79 -17.50 -11.76 -50.25
N LEU A 80 -18.27 -11.39 -51.27
CA LEU A 80 -18.37 -10.03 -51.77
C LEU A 80 -18.94 -9.09 -50.64
N ALA A 81 -19.93 -9.52 -49.91
CA ALA A 81 -20.52 -8.75 -48.79
C ALA A 81 -19.50 -8.55 -47.65
N ILE A 82 -18.69 -9.56 -47.34
CA ILE A 82 -17.59 -9.46 -46.34
C ILE A 82 -16.54 -8.46 -46.83
N LEU A 83 -16.07 -8.58 -48.06
CA LEU A 83 -15.06 -7.72 -48.65
C LEU A 83 -15.50 -6.26 -48.73
N SER A 84 -16.77 -6.01 -49.07
CA SER A 84 -17.33 -4.65 -49.13
C SER A 84 -17.45 -3.98 -47.75
N SER A 85 -17.33 -4.75 -46.66
CA SER A 85 -17.43 -4.28 -45.26
C SER A 85 -16.09 -4.14 -44.58
N VAL A 86 -14.95 -4.29 -45.30
CA VAL A 86 -13.61 -4.13 -44.75
C VAL A 86 -13.44 -2.67 -44.27
N PRO A 87 -13.13 -2.43 -42.99
CA PRO A 87 -12.90 -1.10 -42.49
C PRO A 87 -11.58 -0.54 -43.03
N PRO A 88 -11.34 0.78 -42.95
CA PRO A 88 -10.04 1.37 -43.23
C PRO A 88 -8.99 0.73 -42.26
N MET A 89 -8.05 -0.01 -42.87
CA MET A 89 -6.94 -0.66 -42.18
C MET A 89 -5.72 -0.74 -43.11
N PRO A 90 -4.49 -0.71 -42.58
CA PRO A 90 -3.28 -0.89 -43.41
C PRO A 90 -3.33 -2.22 -44.12
N GLY A 91 -3.12 -2.18 -45.47
CA GLY A 91 -3.18 -3.37 -46.33
C GLY A 91 -4.59 -3.87 -46.64
N GLY A 92 -5.63 -3.10 -46.27
CA GLY A 92 -7.04 -3.47 -46.56
C GLY A 92 -7.35 -3.71 -48.05
N GLU A 93 -6.55 -3.13 -48.94
CA GLU A 93 -6.60 -3.32 -50.41
C GLU A 93 -6.20 -4.74 -50.84
N TYR A 94 -5.50 -5.49 -50.01
CA TYR A 94 -5.06 -6.85 -50.34
C TYR A 94 -6.14 -7.92 -50.07
N TRP A 95 -7.26 -7.58 -49.42
CA TRP A 95 -8.37 -8.50 -49.25
C TRP A 95 -9.02 -8.84 -50.59
N THR A 96 -8.82 -10.05 -51.01
CA THR A 96 -9.47 -10.69 -52.20
C THR A 96 -10.29 -11.89 -51.74
N ALA A 97 -11.11 -12.45 -52.59
CA ALA A 97 -11.90 -13.66 -52.29
C ALA A 97 -10.97 -14.85 -51.96
N ASP A 98 -9.86 -14.96 -52.66
CA ASP A 98 -8.88 -16.03 -52.44
C ASP A 98 -8.17 -15.84 -51.10
N VAL A 99 -7.71 -14.64 -50.78
CA VAL A 99 -7.10 -14.31 -49.47
C VAL A 99 -8.08 -14.54 -48.31
N LEU A 100 -9.36 -14.24 -48.52
CA LEU A 100 -10.39 -14.50 -47.50
C LEU A 100 -10.61 -15.99 -47.26
N ASN A 101 -10.61 -16.79 -48.34
CA ASN A 101 -10.73 -18.25 -48.24
C ASN A 101 -9.51 -18.88 -47.58
N ASP A 102 -8.29 -18.48 -47.97
CA ASP A 102 -7.05 -18.93 -47.33
C ASP A 102 -7.00 -18.55 -45.84
N PHE A 103 -7.53 -17.38 -45.49
CA PHE A 103 -7.65 -16.96 -44.08
C PHE A 103 -8.60 -17.86 -43.30
N PHE A 104 -9.77 -18.24 -43.88
CA PHE A 104 -10.69 -19.16 -43.19
C PHE A 104 -10.10 -20.56 -43.08
N GLU A 105 -9.34 -21.05 -44.01
CA GLU A 105 -8.58 -22.32 -43.93
C GLU A 105 -7.61 -22.35 -42.75
N ARG A 106 -6.90 -21.24 -42.55
CA ARG A 106 -6.00 -21.10 -41.37
C ARG A 106 -6.78 -21.03 -40.07
N VAL A 107 -7.96 -20.37 -40.02
CA VAL A 107 -8.86 -20.35 -38.86
C VAL A 107 -9.39 -21.76 -38.56
N GLU A 108 -9.82 -22.52 -39.60
CA GLU A 108 -10.26 -23.91 -39.47
C GLU A 108 -9.16 -24.81 -38.89
N SER A 109 -7.93 -24.67 -39.39
CA SER A 109 -6.77 -25.39 -38.87
C SER A 109 -6.52 -25.08 -37.39
N SER A 110 -6.60 -23.82 -37.03
CA SER A 110 -6.42 -23.37 -35.64
C SER A 110 -7.54 -23.85 -34.69
N VAL A 111 -8.79 -23.88 -35.16
CA VAL A 111 -9.93 -24.46 -34.43
C VAL A 111 -9.77 -25.97 -34.28
N SER A 112 -9.29 -26.65 -35.35
CA SER A 112 -9.02 -28.08 -35.30
C SER A 112 -7.92 -28.44 -34.32
N ALA A 113 -6.84 -27.63 -34.26
CA ALA A 113 -5.79 -27.79 -33.28
C ALA A 113 -6.28 -27.57 -31.84
N LEU A 114 -7.17 -26.60 -31.62
CA LEU A 114 -7.82 -26.39 -30.32
C LEU A 114 -8.73 -27.56 -29.94
N ALA A 115 -9.46 -28.15 -30.91
CA ALA A 115 -10.30 -29.33 -30.66
C ALA A 115 -9.45 -30.55 -30.35
N ALA A 116 -8.35 -30.77 -31.05
CA ALA A 116 -7.41 -31.86 -30.77
C ALA A 116 -6.87 -31.82 -29.31
N ASN A 117 -6.66 -30.65 -28.76
CA ASN A 117 -6.24 -30.43 -27.37
C ASN A 117 -7.39 -30.70 -26.36
N GLN A 118 -8.62 -30.96 -26.84
CA GLN A 118 -9.82 -31.25 -26.05
C GLN A 118 -10.43 -32.58 -26.48
N ASP A 119 -9.61 -33.61 -26.67
CA ASP A 119 -10.03 -34.96 -27.08
C ASP A 119 -10.85 -35.01 -28.37
N GLY A 120 -10.67 -34.04 -29.28
CA GLY A 120 -11.42 -33.94 -30.53
C GLY A 120 -12.78 -33.24 -30.42
N ASP A 121 -13.17 -32.77 -29.24
CA ASP A 121 -14.46 -32.12 -29.02
C ASP A 121 -14.42 -30.65 -29.45
N LEU A 122 -15.05 -30.33 -30.57
CA LEU A 122 -15.21 -29.00 -31.12
C LEU A 122 -16.00 -28.07 -30.19
N LEU A 123 -17.00 -28.58 -29.51
CA LEU A 123 -17.84 -27.78 -28.60
C LEU A 123 -17.05 -27.37 -27.34
N ALA A 124 -16.25 -28.28 -26.80
CA ALA A 124 -15.34 -27.97 -25.70
C ALA A 124 -14.28 -26.92 -26.10
N ALA A 125 -13.68 -27.09 -27.28
CA ALA A 125 -12.73 -26.16 -27.83
C ALA A 125 -13.33 -24.76 -28.01
N VAL A 126 -14.48 -24.65 -28.65
CA VAL A 126 -15.19 -23.40 -28.90
C VAL A 126 -15.66 -22.73 -27.59
N SER A 127 -16.08 -23.52 -26.59
CA SER A 127 -16.45 -23.02 -25.26
C SER A 127 -15.27 -22.31 -24.56
N SER A 128 -14.03 -22.67 -24.91
CA SER A 128 -12.84 -22.03 -24.38
C SER A 128 -12.57 -20.62 -24.98
N LEU A 129 -13.20 -20.29 -26.11
CA LEU A 129 -13.00 -19.02 -26.83
C LEU A 129 -13.68 -17.81 -26.18
N GLY A 130 -14.64 -18.02 -25.25
CA GLY A 130 -15.21 -16.90 -24.48
C GLY A 130 -16.62 -17.13 -23.93
N PRO A 131 -17.14 -16.18 -23.13
CA PRO A 131 -18.42 -16.37 -22.42
C PRO A 131 -19.63 -16.58 -23.32
N GLY A 132 -19.67 -15.99 -24.52
CA GLY A 132 -20.78 -16.13 -25.46
C GLY A 132 -20.84 -17.49 -26.16
N TRP A 133 -19.77 -18.25 -26.10
CA TRP A 133 -19.60 -19.55 -26.74
C TRP A 133 -19.86 -20.74 -25.77
N ARG A 134 -19.85 -20.44 -24.45
CA ARG A 134 -20.03 -21.45 -23.38
C ARG A 134 -21.43 -22.06 -23.33
N ASP A 135 -22.42 -21.41 -23.92
CA ASP A 135 -23.83 -21.75 -23.79
C ASP A 135 -24.30 -22.75 -24.83
N VAL A 136 -23.63 -22.87 -25.97
CA VAL A 136 -24.05 -23.75 -27.08
C VAL A 136 -23.86 -25.22 -26.70
N GLY A 137 -24.89 -26.05 -26.94
CA GLY A 137 -24.87 -27.47 -26.60
C GLY A 137 -25.22 -27.80 -25.15
N LYS A 138 -25.60 -26.81 -24.34
CA LYS A 138 -25.94 -26.98 -22.92
C LYS A 138 -27.44 -26.85 -22.67
N VAL A 139 -27.88 -27.50 -21.58
CA VAL A 139 -29.22 -27.29 -21.03
C VAL A 139 -29.23 -26.05 -20.15
N SER A 140 -30.19 -25.19 -20.34
CA SER A 140 -30.42 -23.98 -19.59
C SER A 140 -31.70 -24.04 -18.79
N LEU A 141 -31.60 -23.86 -17.47
CA LEU A 141 -32.72 -23.81 -16.53
C LEU A 141 -33.09 -22.33 -16.30
N HIS A 142 -34.34 -22.00 -16.51
CA HIS A 142 -34.88 -20.65 -16.39
C HIS A 142 -35.84 -20.53 -15.23
N LEU A 143 -35.69 -19.56 -14.38
CA LEU A 143 -36.67 -19.18 -13.35
C LEU A 143 -37.06 -17.71 -13.58
N ALA A 144 -38.35 -17.45 -13.63
CA ALA A 144 -38.93 -16.12 -13.81
C ALA A 144 -40.18 -15.94 -12.93
N GLU A 145 -40.59 -14.69 -12.70
CA GLU A 145 -41.88 -14.41 -12.03
C GLU A 145 -43.06 -14.81 -12.92
N ASN A 146 -44.01 -15.50 -12.31
CA ASN A 146 -45.30 -15.85 -12.94
C ASN A 146 -46.31 -14.71 -12.77
N LYS A 147 -46.27 -13.72 -13.66
CA LYS A 147 -47.20 -12.59 -13.64
C LYS A 147 -48.69 -12.96 -13.80
N GLY A 148 -48.95 -14.21 -14.18
CA GLY A 148 -50.30 -14.72 -14.33
C GLY A 148 -50.93 -15.27 -13.04
N ASP A 149 -50.13 -15.50 -12.01
CA ASP A 149 -50.63 -15.99 -10.72
C ASP A 149 -51.17 -14.85 -9.85
N LYS A 150 -52.49 -14.66 -9.86
CA LYS A 150 -53.21 -13.76 -8.99
C LYS A 150 -53.38 -14.24 -7.55
N SER A 151 -53.19 -15.54 -7.32
CA SER A 151 -53.42 -16.18 -6.02
C SER A 151 -52.22 -16.13 -5.09
N GLY A 152 -51.01 -15.87 -5.62
CA GLY A 152 -49.75 -15.92 -4.89
C GLY A 152 -49.29 -17.31 -4.45
N ALA A 153 -50.01 -18.39 -4.87
CA ALA A 153 -49.69 -19.76 -4.50
C ALA A 153 -48.48 -20.31 -5.27
N ARG A 154 -48.31 -19.88 -6.53
CA ARG A 154 -47.23 -20.32 -7.42
C ARG A 154 -46.66 -19.13 -8.20
N PRO A 155 -45.97 -18.21 -7.54
CA PRO A 155 -45.54 -16.95 -8.10
C PRO A 155 -44.33 -17.04 -9.05
N PHE A 156 -43.78 -18.24 -9.26
CA PHE A 156 -42.66 -18.48 -10.15
C PHE A 156 -43.01 -19.37 -11.32
N ALA A 157 -42.40 -19.16 -12.45
CA ALA A 157 -42.45 -19.99 -13.65
C ALA A 157 -41.04 -20.57 -13.90
N PHE A 158 -41.01 -21.88 -14.13
CA PHE A 158 -39.79 -22.62 -14.44
C PHE A 158 -39.88 -23.22 -15.86
N LEU A 159 -38.74 -23.16 -16.58
CA LEU A 159 -38.61 -23.72 -17.92
C LEU A 159 -37.18 -24.20 -18.13
N ALA A 160 -37.02 -25.45 -18.59
CA ALA A 160 -35.75 -25.97 -19.07
C ALA A 160 -35.71 -25.92 -20.61
N THR A 161 -34.60 -25.41 -21.14
CA THR A 161 -34.34 -25.27 -22.57
C THR A 161 -32.97 -25.83 -22.94
N PHE A 162 -32.84 -26.24 -24.19
CA PHE A 162 -31.57 -26.67 -24.76
C PHE A 162 -31.11 -25.63 -25.79
N VAL A 163 -29.87 -25.20 -25.72
CA VAL A 163 -29.28 -24.25 -26.65
C VAL A 163 -28.74 -25.00 -27.85
N SER A 164 -29.53 -25.08 -28.92
CA SER A 164 -29.23 -25.91 -30.07
C SER A 164 -28.23 -25.32 -31.06
N ARG A 165 -28.26 -24.02 -31.26
CA ARG A 165 -27.37 -23.25 -32.16
C ARG A 165 -27.54 -21.75 -31.90
N ALA A 166 -26.62 -20.95 -32.42
CA ALA A 166 -26.80 -19.50 -32.52
C ALA A 166 -27.54 -19.14 -33.82
N ASP A 167 -28.40 -18.11 -33.80
CA ASP A 167 -29.03 -17.56 -35.01
C ASP A 167 -27.99 -16.73 -35.82
N ALA A 168 -28.40 -16.22 -36.98
CA ALA A 168 -27.57 -15.42 -37.88
C ALA A 168 -27.03 -14.13 -37.22
N GLU A 169 -27.63 -13.71 -36.11
CA GLU A 169 -27.27 -12.51 -35.34
C GLU A 169 -26.42 -12.86 -34.08
N GLY A 170 -26.03 -14.12 -33.92
CA GLY A 170 -25.21 -14.58 -32.79
C GLY A 170 -26.00 -14.81 -31.50
N ARG A 171 -27.33 -14.84 -31.55
CA ARG A 171 -28.19 -15.12 -30.39
C ARG A 171 -28.41 -16.61 -30.24
N ALA A 172 -28.31 -17.11 -29.01
CA ALA A 172 -28.56 -18.51 -28.71
C ALA A 172 -30.03 -18.90 -28.98
N LYS A 173 -30.28 -19.86 -29.87
CA LYS A 173 -31.60 -20.38 -30.13
C LYS A 173 -31.95 -21.44 -29.09
N HIS A 174 -32.85 -21.06 -28.18
CA HIS A 174 -33.36 -21.94 -27.14
C HIS A 174 -34.51 -22.77 -27.67
N LEU A 175 -34.40 -24.11 -27.57
CA LEU A 175 -35.50 -25.05 -27.78
C LEU A 175 -36.00 -25.51 -26.44
N PRO A 176 -37.34 -25.58 -26.22
CA PRO A 176 -37.88 -26.29 -25.04
C PRO A 176 -37.27 -27.68 -24.93
N LEU A 177 -36.92 -28.12 -23.70
CA LEU A 177 -36.23 -29.40 -23.50
C LEU A 177 -36.96 -30.57 -24.15
N SER A 178 -38.31 -30.61 -24.06
CA SER A 178 -39.16 -31.63 -24.72
C SER A 178 -39.01 -31.63 -26.25
N ALA A 179 -38.87 -30.46 -26.86
CA ALA A 179 -38.68 -30.34 -28.30
C ALA A 179 -37.27 -30.76 -28.72
N ALA A 180 -36.25 -30.44 -27.91
CA ALA A 180 -34.89 -30.90 -28.13
C ALA A 180 -34.79 -32.44 -28.05
N LEU A 181 -35.36 -33.06 -27.03
CA LEU A 181 -35.37 -34.54 -26.92
C LEU A 181 -36.04 -35.23 -28.11
N LYS A 182 -37.13 -34.66 -28.64
CA LYS A 182 -37.77 -35.18 -29.88
C LYS A 182 -36.88 -35.02 -31.11
N ALA A 183 -36.24 -33.88 -31.26
CA ALA A 183 -35.36 -33.58 -32.39
C ALA A 183 -34.11 -34.46 -32.44
N TYR A 184 -33.60 -34.88 -31.27
CA TYR A 184 -32.41 -35.70 -31.14
C TYR A 184 -32.68 -37.16 -30.81
N ALA A 185 -33.96 -37.61 -30.83
CA ALA A 185 -34.36 -38.97 -30.46
C ALA A 185 -33.65 -40.07 -31.25
N ALA A 186 -33.28 -39.81 -32.53
CA ALA A 186 -32.56 -40.74 -33.39
C ALA A 186 -31.02 -40.70 -33.21
N LYS A 187 -30.49 -39.88 -32.30
CA LYS A 187 -29.06 -39.70 -32.08
C LYS A 187 -28.67 -39.96 -30.62
N PRO A 188 -28.33 -41.23 -30.23
CA PRO A 188 -28.12 -41.61 -28.84
C PRO A 188 -27.05 -40.80 -28.11
N ALA A 189 -25.92 -40.50 -28.79
CA ALA A 189 -24.81 -39.71 -28.23
C ALA A 189 -25.22 -38.26 -27.92
N ALA A 190 -26.06 -37.63 -28.74
CA ALA A 190 -26.58 -36.31 -28.50
C ALA A 190 -27.63 -36.30 -27.36
N LEU A 191 -28.46 -37.33 -27.25
CA LEU A 191 -29.41 -37.54 -26.13
C LEU A 191 -28.67 -37.69 -24.81
N GLY A 192 -27.57 -38.48 -24.78
CA GLY A 192 -26.75 -38.64 -23.57
C GLY A 192 -26.16 -37.31 -23.10
N ARG A 193 -25.66 -36.48 -24.01
CA ARG A 193 -25.14 -35.14 -23.66
C ARG A 193 -26.18 -34.18 -23.10
N ILE A 194 -27.44 -34.29 -23.48
CA ILE A 194 -28.55 -33.48 -22.95
C ILE A 194 -28.95 -33.96 -21.55
N LEU A 195 -29.01 -35.31 -21.35
CA LEU A 195 -29.52 -35.88 -20.12
C LEU A 195 -28.48 -36.06 -19.02
N ALA A 196 -27.23 -36.38 -19.35
CA ALA A 196 -26.19 -36.64 -18.35
C ALA A 196 -25.94 -35.47 -17.36
N PRO A 197 -25.92 -34.21 -17.77
CA PRO A 197 -25.79 -33.10 -16.82
C PRO A 197 -27.00 -32.96 -15.89
N LEU A 198 -28.22 -33.26 -16.40
CA LEU A 198 -29.43 -33.23 -15.60
C LEU A 198 -29.47 -34.37 -14.57
N GLU A 199 -29.09 -35.59 -14.98
CA GLU A 199 -28.99 -36.76 -14.09
C GLU A 199 -27.88 -36.54 -13.03
N ALA A 200 -26.76 -35.99 -13.42
CA ALA A 200 -25.67 -35.68 -12.49
C ALA A 200 -26.12 -34.67 -11.43
N ALA A 201 -26.77 -33.58 -11.84
CA ALA A 201 -27.28 -32.56 -10.94
C ALA A 201 -28.39 -33.07 -10.01
N ALA A 202 -29.24 -34.00 -10.51
CA ALA A 202 -30.35 -34.57 -9.75
C ALA A 202 -29.93 -35.60 -8.70
N LYS A 203 -28.73 -36.19 -8.79
CA LYS A 203 -28.23 -37.16 -7.79
C LYS A 203 -28.17 -36.57 -6.38
N ASP A 204 -27.78 -35.31 -6.27
CA ASP A 204 -27.56 -34.64 -5.00
C ASP A 204 -28.57 -33.51 -4.72
N ASP A 205 -29.67 -33.47 -5.51
CA ASP A 205 -30.71 -32.45 -5.40
C ASP A 205 -32.10 -33.03 -5.53
N ASN A 206 -32.81 -33.15 -4.39
CA ASN A 206 -34.14 -33.70 -4.30
C ASN A 206 -35.19 -32.92 -5.11
N PHE A 207 -35.00 -31.62 -5.29
CA PHE A 207 -35.93 -30.80 -6.05
C PHE A 207 -35.83 -31.14 -7.55
N LEU A 208 -34.60 -31.15 -8.11
CA LEU A 208 -34.39 -31.47 -9.51
C LEU A 208 -34.77 -32.92 -9.82
N LEU A 209 -34.48 -33.84 -8.90
CA LEU A 209 -34.90 -35.24 -8.99
C LEU A 209 -36.42 -35.34 -9.08
N SER A 210 -37.16 -34.67 -8.21
CA SER A 210 -38.64 -34.63 -8.24
C SER A 210 -39.21 -34.07 -9.56
N LEU A 211 -38.57 -33.04 -10.13
CA LEU A 211 -38.99 -32.50 -11.44
C LEU A 211 -38.73 -33.47 -12.59
N LEU A 212 -37.69 -34.31 -12.52
CA LEU A 212 -37.39 -35.35 -13.49
C LEU A 212 -38.37 -36.51 -13.37
N GLU A 213 -38.59 -37.05 -12.17
CA GLU A 213 -39.52 -38.19 -11.90
C GLU A 213 -40.93 -37.82 -12.27
N THR A 214 -41.38 -36.61 -11.92
CA THR A 214 -42.76 -36.15 -12.27
C THR A 214 -42.87 -35.64 -13.70
N ARG A 215 -41.77 -35.65 -14.48
CA ARG A 215 -41.69 -35.16 -15.87
C ARG A 215 -42.03 -33.67 -16.02
N ARG A 216 -42.11 -32.92 -14.93
CA ARG A 216 -42.40 -31.48 -14.94
C ARG A 216 -41.28 -30.67 -15.59
N ILE A 217 -40.02 -31.13 -15.56
CA ILE A 217 -38.87 -30.45 -16.16
C ILE A 217 -39.00 -30.30 -17.69
N PHE A 218 -39.74 -31.15 -18.37
CA PHE A 218 -39.87 -31.12 -19.81
C PHE A 218 -40.92 -30.13 -20.34
N GLN A 219 -41.67 -29.50 -19.46
CA GLN A 219 -42.74 -28.55 -19.81
C GLN A 219 -42.59 -27.29 -18.91
N PRO A 220 -43.06 -26.12 -19.38
CA PRO A 220 -43.16 -24.97 -18.50
C PRO A 220 -44.06 -25.30 -17.30
N CYS A 221 -43.58 -25.06 -16.09
CA CYS A 221 -44.37 -25.34 -14.88
C CYS A 221 -44.30 -24.17 -13.89
N ALA A 222 -45.37 -24.00 -13.12
CA ALA A 222 -45.41 -22.99 -12.05
C ALA A 222 -44.87 -23.63 -10.76
N LEU A 223 -44.02 -22.88 -10.06
CA LEU A 223 -43.40 -23.26 -8.80
C LEU A 223 -43.94 -22.45 -7.62
N SER A 224 -44.13 -23.11 -6.49
CA SER A 224 -44.36 -22.46 -5.22
C SER A 224 -43.08 -21.71 -4.72
N VAL A 225 -43.22 -20.86 -3.73
CA VAL A 225 -42.09 -20.13 -3.11
C VAL A 225 -41.02 -21.07 -2.60
N GLY A 226 -41.42 -22.18 -1.93
CA GLY A 226 -40.47 -23.18 -1.41
C GLY A 226 -39.75 -23.97 -2.51
N GLU A 227 -40.46 -24.36 -3.61
CA GLU A 227 -39.85 -25.01 -4.77
C GLU A 227 -38.84 -24.09 -5.46
N ALA A 228 -39.17 -22.79 -5.63
CA ALA A 228 -38.27 -21.82 -6.21
C ALA A 228 -37.02 -21.58 -5.32
N TYR A 229 -37.21 -21.54 -4.02
CA TYR A 229 -36.08 -21.41 -3.07
C TYR A 229 -35.14 -22.62 -3.10
N SER A 230 -35.71 -23.83 -3.16
CA SER A 230 -34.90 -25.05 -3.32
C SER A 230 -34.08 -25.02 -4.61
N PHE A 231 -34.69 -24.60 -5.72
CA PHE A 231 -33.99 -24.41 -6.99
C PHE A 231 -32.83 -23.42 -6.86
N LEU A 232 -33.05 -22.28 -6.20
CA LEU A 232 -32.03 -21.23 -6.04
C LEU A 232 -30.87 -21.71 -5.16
N LYS A 233 -31.11 -22.52 -4.15
CA LYS A 233 -30.02 -23.14 -3.35
C LYS A 233 -29.19 -24.15 -4.15
N GLY A 234 -29.77 -24.79 -5.16
CA GLY A 234 -29.10 -25.75 -6.02
C GLY A 234 -28.24 -25.15 -7.13
N ILE A 235 -28.27 -23.85 -7.37
CA ILE A 235 -27.61 -23.18 -8.53
C ILE A 235 -26.15 -23.61 -8.69
N ALA A 236 -25.35 -23.54 -7.62
CA ALA A 236 -23.94 -23.90 -7.67
C ALA A 236 -23.73 -25.34 -8.16
N LYS A 237 -24.51 -26.27 -7.66
CA LYS A 237 -24.47 -27.68 -8.06
C LYS A 237 -24.90 -27.88 -9.52
N TYR A 238 -25.89 -27.11 -9.98
CA TYR A 238 -26.33 -27.17 -11.37
C TYR A 238 -25.25 -26.66 -12.33
N GLU A 239 -24.59 -25.57 -11.97
CA GLU A 239 -23.49 -25.03 -12.76
C GLU A 239 -22.27 -25.97 -12.77
N GLU A 240 -21.94 -26.61 -11.64
CA GLU A 240 -20.89 -27.63 -11.55
C GLU A 240 -21.19 -28.86 -12.41
N ALA A 241 -22.46 -29.25 -12.50
CA ALA A 241 -22.91 -30.33 -13.38
C ALA A 241 -22.92 -29.94 -14.88
N GLY A 242 -22.61 -28.68 -15.22
CA GLY A 242 -22.55 -28.17 -16.58
C GLY A 242 -23.86 -27.61 -17.12
N LEU A 243 -24.88 -27.43 -16.27
CA LEU A 243 -26.14 -26.77 -16.61
C LEU A 243 -25.95 -25.23 -16.56
N LEU A 244 -26.72 -24.53 -17.39
CA LEU A 244 -26.80 -23.08 -17.34
C LEU A 244 -28.01 -22.65 -16.53
N VAL A 245 -27.85 -21.74 -15.56
CA VAL A 245 -28.96 -21.21 -14.78
C VAL A 245 -29.23 -19.76 -15.14
N ARG A 246 -30.51 -19.42 -15.43
CA ARG A 246 -30.95 -18.07 -15.76
C ARG A 246 -32.13 -17.68 -14.89
N THR A 247 -31.88 -16.77 -13.96
CA THR A 247 -32.88 -16.31 -12.97
C THR A 247 -33.45 -14.92 -13.28
N GLY A 248 -33.07 -14.33 -14.43
CA GLY A 248 -33.52 -13.00 -14.83
C GLY A 248 -33.08 -11.89 -13.87
N ARG A 249 -33.88 -10.82 -13.74
CA ARG A 249 -33.63 -9.73 -12.81
C ARG A 249 -33.94 -10.09 -11.36
N ILE A 250 -34.61 -11.19 -11.11
CA ILE A 250 -35.13 -11.57 -9.79
C ILE A 250 -34.00 -12.04 -8.87
N TRP A 251 -32.93 -12.57 -9.46
CA TRP A 251 -31.79 -13.13 -8.74
C TRP A 251 -30.48 -12.79 -9.42
N ALA A 252 -29.91 -11.64 -9.07
CA ALA A 252 -28.51 -11.36 -9.40
C ALA A 252 -27.60 -12.40 -8.70
N LYS A 253 -26.31 -12.43 -9.02
CA LYS A 253 -25.32 -13.41 -8.49
C LYS A 253 -25.37 -13.65 -6.96
N SER A 254 -26.03 -12.79 -6.21
CA SER A 254 -26.39 -12.98 -4.79
C SER A 254 -27.81 -12.45 -4.55
N PRO A 255 -28.63 -13.15 -3.75
CA PRO A 255 -29.98 -12.68 -3.41
C PRO A 255 -29.90 -11.39 -2.59
N PRO A 256 -30.90 -10.49 -2.74
CA PRO A 256 -31.03 -9.35 -1.84
C PRO A 256 -31.18 -9.87 -0.41
N ARG A 257 -30.28 -9.46 0.47
CA ARG A 257 -30.32 -9.78 1.90
C ARG A 257 -30.58 -8.53 2.69
N ALA A 258 -31.29 -8.66 3.80
CA ALA A 258 -31.42 -7.58 4.74
C ALA A 258 -30.08 -7.32 5.43
N LYS A 259 -29.69 -6.04 5.54
CA LYS A 259 -28.46 -5.59 6.19
C LYS A 259 -28.78 -4.52 7.24
N VAL A 260 -28.03 -4.50 8.33
CA VAL A 260 -28.04 -3.37 9.24
C VAL A 260 -27.18 -2.26 8.63
N SER A 261 -27.78 -1.11 8.35
CA SER A 261 -27.08 0.07 7.85
C SER A 261 -26.94 1.08 8.98
N VAL A 262 -25.69 1.37 9.35
CA VAL A 262 -25.37 2.41 10.31
C VAL A 262 -24.88 3.62 9.53
N SER A 263 -25.66 4.72 9.57
CA SER A 263 -25.27 5.97 8.93
C SER A 263 -24.70 6.92 9.98
N VAL A 264 -23.46 7.35 9.79
CA VAL A 264 -22.75 8.26 10.69
C VAL A 264 -22.65 9.65 10.05
N GLY A 265 -23.18 10.66 10.73
CA GLY A 265 -23.24 12.03 10.24
C GLY A 265 -22.43 13.02 11.08
N LYS A 266 -22.85 14.27 11.08
CA LYS A 266 -22.20 15.42 11.75
C LYS A 266 -22.15 15.25 13.27
N SER A 267 -21.10 15.74 13.89
CA SER A 267 -20.97 15.83 15.35
C SER A 267 -21.89 16.90 15.96
N LYS A 268 -22.58 16.57 17.04
CA LYS A 268 -23.33 17.52 17.86
C LYS A 268 -22.38 18.40 18.65
N GLY A 269 -21.92 19.51 18.13
CA GLY A 269 -21.10 20.44 18.92
C GLY A 269 -19.94 21.12 18.19
N GLY A 270 -19.88 21.11 16.90
CA GLY A 270 -19.06 22.04 16.11
C GLY A 270 -17.59 21.65 15.86
N SER A 271 -17.00 20.71 16.61
CA SER A 271 -15.62 20.23 16.38
C SER A 271 -15.59 18.71 16.27
N LEU A 272 -15.05 18.21 15.14
CA LEU A 272 -14.94 16.78 14.84
C LEU A 272 -13.67 16.18 15.49
N ASN A 273 -13.48 16.25 16.81
CA ASN A 273 -12.37 15.56 17.45
C ASN A 273 -12.70 14.08 17.73
N ALA A 274 -11.70 13.25 18.03
CA ALA A 274 -11.86 11.81 18.24
C ALA A 274 -12.86 11.45 19.37
N HIS A 275 -13.13 12.36 20.28
CA HIS A 275 -14.08 12.21 21.40
C HIS A 275 -15.43 12.91 21.16
N ALA A 276 -15.61 13.57 20.03
CA ALA A 276 -16.88 14.21 19.70
C ALA A 276 -17.97 13.16 19.50
N LEU A 277 -19.17 13.43 20.02
CA LEU A 277 -20.35 12.59 19.81
C LEU A 277 -20.87 12.82 18.40
N CYS A 278 -21.06 11.76 17.64
CA CYS A 278 -21.61 11.78 16.29
C CYS A 278 -23.12 11.61 16.31
N ASP A 279 -23.80 12.25 15.38
CA ASP A 279 -25.18 11.89 15.03
C ASP A 279 -25.13 10.65 14.12
N PHE A 280 -25.92 9.66 14.46
CA PHE A 280 -26.02 8.47 13.63
C PHE A 280 -27.43 7.88 13.67
N SER A 281 -27.80 7.20 12.58
CA SER A 281 -29.00 6.40 12.47
C SER A 281 -28.64 4.94 12.25
N VAL A 282 -29.47 4.07 12.78
CA VAL A 282 -29.36 2.62 12.59
C VAL A 282 -30.63 2.12 11.99
N ASP A 283 -30.55 1.69 10.75
CA ASP A 283 -31.66 1.25 9.93
C ASP A 283 -31.39 -0.17 9.42
N VAL A 284 -32.43 -0.93 9.17
CA VAL A 284 -32.33 -2.17 8.39
C VAL A 284 -32.64 -1.85 6.95
N THR A 285 -31.78 -2.22 6.05
CA THR A 285 -31.90 -1.91 4.62
C THR A 285 -31.90 -3.18 3.76
N ILE A 286 -32.60 -3.14 2.63
CA ILE A 286 -32.52 -4.12 1.54
C ILE A 286 -32.22 -3.34 0.28
N ASN A 287 -31.17 -3.74 -0.47
CA ASN A 287 -30.71 -3.02 -1.67
C ASN A 287 -30.46 -1.51 -1.44
N GLY A 288 -30.17 -1.11 -0.18
CA GLY A 288 -29.96 0.30 0.18
C GLY A 288 -31.22 1.08 0.54
N GLU A 289 -32.42 0.49 0.46
CA GLU A 289 -33.67 1.08 0.91
C GLU A 289 -33.96 0.72 2.38
N THR A 290 -34.30 1.72 3.19
CA THR A 290 -34.61 1.55 4.61
C THR A 290 -35.98 0.87 4.80
N LEU A 291 -36.03 -0.16 5.62
CA LEU A 291 -37.26 -0.87 6.00
C LEU A 291 -38.00 -0.12 7.12
N ASN A 292 -39.33 -0.10 7.01
CA ASN A 292 -40.21 0.42 8.06
C ASN A 292 -40.52 -0.67 9.12
N GLU A 293 -41.27 -0.31 10.16
CA GLU A 293 -41.60 -1.24 11.24
C GLU A 293 -42.48 -2.43 10.74
N ASP A 294 -43.34 -2.18 9.76
CA ASP A 294 -44.18 -3.24 9.19
C ASP A 294 -43.34 -4.25 8.35
N ASP A 295 -42.37 -3.71 7.56
CA ASP A 295 -41.41 -4.55 6.81
C ASP A 295 -40.56 -5.41 7.75
N LEU A 296 -40.11 -4.85 8.88
CA LEU A 296 -39.35 -5.55 9.92
C LEU A 296 -40.18 -6.62 10.62
N ALA A 297 -41.49 -6.37 10.85
CA ALA A 297 -42.40 -7.37 11.42
C ALA A 297 -42.61 -8.53 10.45
N ILE A 298 -42.70 -8.28 9.13
CA ILE A 298 -42.77 -9.30 8.09
C ILE A 298 -41.51 -10.16 8.11
N LEU A 299 -40.31 -9.55 8.16
CA LEU A 299 -39.04 -10.24 8.24
C LEU A 299 -38.88 -11.10 9.51
N ALA A 300 -39.25 -10.56 10.66
CA ALA A 300 -39.13 -11.24 11.96
C ALA A 300 -40.08 -12.48 12.08
N ASN A 301 -41.21 -12.43 11.41
CA ASN A 301 -42.20 -13.54 11.41
C ASN A 301 -42.04 -14.50 10.22
N ALA A 302 -41.13 -14.24 9.31
CA ALA A 302 -40.89 -15.05 8.13
C ALA A 302 -40.22 -16.38 8.50
N ARG A 303 -40.66 -17.47 7.86
CA ARG A 303 -39.96 -18.75 7.92
C ARG A 303 -38.84 -18.78 6.88
N ASP A 304 -37.90 -19.69 7.03
CA ASP A 304 -36.84 -19.90 6.04
C ASP A 304 -37.37 -19.99 4.62
N GLY A 305 -36.81 -19.23 3.70
CA GLY A 305 -37.19 -19.21 2.32
C GLY A 305 -37.17 -17.86 1.65
N LEU A 306 -38.11 -17.59 0.75
CA LEU A 306 -38.27 -16.31 0.07
C LEU A 306 -39.49 -15.58 0.59
N VAL A 307 -39.34 -14.30 0.89
CA VAL A 307 -40.44 -13.42 1.30
C VAL A 307 -40.46 -12.19 0.39
N ARG A 308 -41.67 -11.74 0.06
CA ARG A 308 -41.84 -10.54 -0.78
C ARG A 308 -41.95 -9.30 0.08
N ILE A 309 -40.95 -8.39 -0.04
CA ILE A 309 -40.94 -7.10 0.68
C ILE A 309 -40.91 -5.99 -0.37
N ARG A 310 -41.86 -5.06 -0.32
CA ARG A 310 -42.00 -3.94 -1.26
C ARG A 310 -41.95 -4.35 -2.74
N GLY A 311 -42.40 -5.55 -3.04
CA GLY A 311 -42.44 -6.07 -4.41
C GLY A 311 -41.20 -6.85 -4.86
N GLU A 312 -40.12 -6.86 -4.07
CA GLU A 312 -38.91 -7.65 -4.32
C GLU A 312 -38.89 -8.95 -3.51
N TRP A 313 -38.29 -10.01 -4.05
CA TRP A 313 -38.06 -11.27 -3.35
C TRP A 313 -36.75 -11.25 -2.59
N VAL A 314 -36.83 -11.45 -1.29
CA VAL A 314 -35.72 -11.44 -0.35
C VAL A 314 -35.51 -12.80 0.25
N GLU A 315 -34.25 -13.25 0.33
CA GLU A 315 -33.92 -14.48 1.04
C GLU A 315 -33.99 -14.24 2.54
N VAL A 316 -34.72 -15.10 3.24
CA VAL A 316 -34.84 -15.12 4.70
C VAL A 316 -34.26 -16.42 5.21
N ASP A 317 -33.26 -16.28 6.08
CA ASP A 317 -32.66 -17.32 6.89
C ASP A 317 -32.92 -16.91 8.35
N HIS A 318 -33.70 -17.68 9.07
CA HIS A 318 -34.18 -17.28 10.40
C HIS A 318 -33.04 -17.05 11.40
N GLU A 319 -32.02 -17.92 11.40
CA GLU A 319 -30.83 -17.71 12.27
C GLU A 319 -30.09 -16.40 11.93
N LYS A 320 -29.97 -16.11 10.65
CA LYS A 320 -29.30 -14.86 10.20
C LYS A 320 -30.14 -13.63 10.49
N ILE A 321 -31.47 -13.72 10.39
CA ILE A 321 -32.37 -12.62 10.75
C ILE A 321 -32.37 -12.39 12.27
N GLU A 322 -32.37 -13.42 13.10
CA GLU A 322 -32.23 -13.25 14.55
C GLU A 322 -30.89 -12.62 14.91
N ALA A 323 -29.79 -13.06 14.32
CA ALA A 323 -28.47 -12.47 14.48
C ALA A 323 -28.43 -11.00 14.03
N LEU A 324 -29.09 -10.68 12.92
CA LEU A 324 -29.22 -9.33 12.37
C LEU A 324 -30.03 -8.42 13.31
N LEU A 325 -31.16 -8.91 13.82
CA LEU A 325 -31.99 -8.16 14.78
C LEU A 325 -31.31 -7.97 16.13
N ALA A 326 -30.48 -8.94 16.56
CA ALA A 326 -29.62 -8.79 17.72
C ALA A 326 -28.59 -7.67 17.51
N LYS A 327 -27.85 -7.70 16.39
CA LYS A 327 -26.90 -6.62 16.00
C LYS A 327 -27.59 -5.26 15.90
N TRP A 328 -28.79 -5.21 15.35
CA TRP A 328 -29.57 -3.96 15.29
C TRP A 328 -29.94 -3.44 16.67
N LYS A 329 -30.34 -4.33 17.60
CA LYS A 329 -30.63 -3.96 19.00
C LYS A 329 -29.38 -3.47 19.71
N ASP A 330 -28.23 -4.11 19.51
CA ASP A 330 -26.94 -3.71 20.09
C ASP A 330 -26.48 -2.37 19.53
N ALA A 331 -26.57 -2.17 18.21
CA ALA A 331 -26.31 -0.89 17.60
C ALA A 331 -27.23 0.22 18.11
N ARG A 332 -28.51 -0.06 18.29
CA ARG A 332 -29.48 0.88 18.92
C ARG A 332 -29.18 1.18 20.38
N ARG A 333 -28.60 0.23 21.12
CA ARG A 333 -28.13 0.45 22.49
C ARG A 333 -26.95 1.40 22.53
N LEU A 334 -25.95 1.19 21.65
CA LEU A 334 -24.83 2.12 21.48
C LEU A 334 -25.31 3.55 21.12
N MET A 335 -26.45 3.66 20.40
CA MET A 335 -27.09 4.96 20.14
C MET A 335 -27.47 5.73 21.40
N ARG A 336 -27.98 5.06 22.42
CA ARG A 336 -28.44 5.73 23.66
C ARG A 336 -27.27 6.28 24.47
N ASP A 337 -26.12 5.59 24.42
CA ASP A 337 -24.90 5.96 25.16
C ASP A 337 -24.04 6.98 24.39
N GLY A 338 -24.34 7.25 23.11
CA GLY A 338 -23.60 8.15 22.21
C GLY A 338 -22.34 7.50 21.63
N LEU A 339 -22.15 7.58 20.34
CA LEU A 339 -20.97 7.06 19.63
C LEU A 339 -19.93 8.16 19.49
N THR A 340 -18.72 7.88 19.97
CA THR A 340 -17.59 8.79 19.71
C THR A 340 -17.12 8.70 18.26
N MET A 341 -16.51 9.76 17.73
CA MET A 341 -15.95 9.77 16.40
C MET A 341 -14.93 8.64 16.18
N ALA A 342 -14.13 8.31 17.20
CA ALA A 342 -13.16 7.21 17.11
C ALA A 342 -13.84 5.85 16.94
N GLN A 343 -14.95 5.59 17.65
CA GLN A 343 -15.74 4.36 17.50
C GLN A 343 -16.40 4.30 16.12
N ALA A 344 -16.99 5.40 15.68
CA ALA A 344 -17.59 5.52 14.35
C ALA A 344 -16.59 5.21 13.22
N LEU A 345 -15.38 5.78 13.28
CA LEU A 345 -14.33 5.55 12.31
C LEU A 345 -13.83 4.10 12.32
N ARG A 346 -13.77 3.43 13.49
CA ARG A 346 -13.43 2.00 13.55
C ARG A 346 -14.48 1.16 12.84
N MET A 347 -15.76 1.43 13.10
CA MET A 347 -16.86 0.73 12.43
C MET A 347 -16.85 0.98 10.91
N LEU A 348 -16.58 2.21 10.46
CA LEU A 348 -16.41 2.54 9.04
C LEU A 348 -15.22 1.81 8.39
N ALA A 349 -14.21 1.48 9.17
CA ALA A 349 -13.06 0.69 8.73
C ALA A 349 -13.31 -0.83 8.74
N GLY A 350 -14.47 -1.28 9.22
CA GLY A 350 -14.86 -2.69 9.31
C GLY A 350 -14.44 -3.40 10.61
N GLY A 351 -14.09 -2.63 11.66
CA GLY A 351 -13.86 -3.13 13.01
C GLY A 351 -15.09 -2.94 13.91
N ASP A 352 -15.03 -3.50 15.12
CA ASP A 352 -16.03 -3.23 16.16
C ASP A 352 -15.87 -1.82 16.75
N ALA A 353 -16.92 -1.29 17.40
CA ALA A 353 -16.89 0.02 18.04
C ALA A 353 -15.77 0.14 19.08
N ASP A 354 -15.51 -0.89 19.85
CA ASP A 354 -14.55 -0.90 20.96
C ASP A 354 -13.24 -1.63 20.65
N SER A 355 -13.16 -2.35 19.50
CA SER A 355 -11.97 -3.10 19.10
C SER A 355 -11.66 -2.98 17.60
N LEU A 356 -10.43 -3.32 17.23
CA LEU A 356 -9.98 -3.41 15.85
C LEU A 356 -10.10 -4.84 15.30
N ALA A 357 -10.69 -5.76 16.06
CA ALA A 357 -11.00 -7.08 15.54
C ALA A 357 -12.01 -6.93 14.39
N PRO A 358 -11.88 -7.69 13.31
CA PRO A 358 -12.92 -7.75 12.29
C PRO A 358 -14.25 -8.06 12.97
N GLY A 359 -15.30 -7.28 12.68
CA GLY A 359 -16.62 -7.51 13.27
C GLY A 359 -17.02 -8.94 13.01
N GLY A 360 -17.12 -9.76 14.06
CA GLY A 360 -17.34 -11.20 13.95
C GLY A 360 -18.70 -11.52 13.36
N GLY A 361 -18.72 -12.18 12.22
CA GLY A 361 -19.92 -12.65 11.50
C GLY A 361 -19.87 -12.24 10.03
N ASP A 362 -20.52 -13.05 9.21
CA ASP A 362 -20.69 -12.88 7.76
C ASP A 362 -20.55 -11.39 7.36
N ASP A 363 -19.52 -11.04 6.61
CA ASP A 363 -19.09 -9.67 6.22
C ASP A 363 -20.20 -8.85 5.53
N ASP A 364 -21.31 -9.50 5.22
CA ASP A 364 -22.44 -8.99 4.44
C ASP A 364 -23.63 -8.50 5.30
N ALA A 365 -23.63 -8.69 6.62
CA ALA A 365 -24.82 -8.43 7.46
C ALA A 365 -24.88 -7.00 8.05
N CYS A 366 -23.76 -6.28 8.15
CA CYS A 366 -23.73 -4.93 8.70
C CYS A 366 -22.91 -4.01 7.81
N GLU A 367 -23.50 -2.93 7.34
CA GLU A 367 -22.84 -1.90 6.52
C GLU A 367 -22.83 -0.57 7.25
N VAL A 368 -21.62 -0.02 7.48
CA VAL A 368 -21.46 1.29 8.08
C VAL A 368 -21.11 2.31 7.00
N ARG A 369 -21.86 3.40 6.91
CA ARG A 369 -21.69 4.44 5.90
C ARG A 369 -21.51 5.82 6.53
N ALA A 370 -20.53 6.56 6.04
CA ALA A 370 -20.43 7.99 6.35
C ALA A 370 -21.44 8.78 5.51
N THR A 371 -22.08 9.77 6.12
CA THR A 371 -23.06 10.66 5.46
C THR A 371 -22.70 12.13 5.65
N GLY A 372 -23.27 13.02 4.82
CA GLY A 372 -23.09 14.45 4.94
C GLY A 372 -21.63 14.92 4.97
N GLU A 373 -21.32 15.86 5.85
CA GLU A 373 -19.99 16.49 5.98
C GLU A 373 -18.87 15.49 6.30
N LEU A 374 -19.14 14.43 7.07
CA LEU A 374 -18.15 13.41 7.39
C LEU A 374 -17.71 12.63 6.14
N LYS A 375 -18.65 12.31 5.25
CA LYS A 375 -18.36 11.65 3.98
C LYS A 375 -17.47 12.53 3.09
N GLU A 376 -17.81 13.81 2.98
CA GLU A 376 -17.01 14.77 2.18
C GLU A 376 -15.63 15.01 2.79
N LEU A 377 -15.51 15.07 4.13
CA LEU A 377 -14.24 15.19 4.83
C LEU A 377 -13.35 13.98 4.56
N LEU A 378 -13.85 12.76 4.79
CA LEU A 378 -13.09 11.52 4.58
C LEU A 378 -12.68 11.37 3.12
N ARG A 379 -13.57 11.70 2.18
CA ARG A 379 -13.23 11.69 0.75
C ARG A 379 -12.12 12.68 0.43
N GLY A 380 -12.22 13.93 0.90
CA GLY A 380 -11.18 14.94 0.70
C GLY A 380 -9.82 14.56 1.33
N MET A 381 -9.85 13.84 2.46
CA MET A 381 -8.63 13.30 3.08
C MET A 381 -8.03 12.15 2.26
N MET A 382 -8.86 11.29 1.66
CA MET A 382 -8.38 10.18 0.81
C MET A 382 -7.84 10.66 -0.54
N ASP A 383 -8.41 11.73 -1.10
CA ASP A 383 -8.00 12.34 -2.38
C ASP A 383 -6.73 13.22 -2.23
N GLY A 384 -6.15 13.30 -1.03
CA GLY A 384 -4.91 14.06 -0.77
C GLY A 384 -5.03 15.57 -0.97
N GLY A 385 -6.24 16.13 -0.81
CA GLY A 385 -6.50 17.59 -0.89
C GLY A 385 -6.91 18.12 -2.27
N GLY A 386 -6.96 17.28 -3.30
CA GLY A 386 -7.31 17.69 -4.68
C GLY A 386 -8.79 18.05 -4.96
N GLY A 387 -9.58 18.38 -3.94
CA GLY A 387 -11.01 18.75 -4.08
C GLY A 387 -11.24 20.20 -4.48
N ARG A 388 -12.36 20.46 -5.18
CA ARG A 388 -12.82 21.76 -5.66
C ARG A 388 -13.04 22.80 -4.56
N GLY A 389 -11.99 23.50 -4.16
CA GLY A 389 -12.05 24.60 -3.21
C GLY A 389 -10.64 25.09 -2.96
N ALA A 390 -10.10 25.91 -3.84
CA ALA A 390 -8.80 26.53 -3.66
C ALA A 390 -8.79 27.31 -2.34
N THR A 391 -8.15 26.76 -1.33
CA THR A 391 -7.86 27.50 -0.09
C THR A 391 -6.90 28.61 -0.46
N ALA A 392 -7.26 29.86 -0.18
CA ALA A 392 -6.37 30.99 -0.38
C ALA A 392 -5.08 30.75 0.44
N LEU A 393 -3.96 30.71 -0.25
CA LEU A 393 -2.62 30.64 0.40
C LEU A 393 -2.34 31.98 1.10
N PRO A 394 -1.51 31.97 2.14
CA PRO A 394 -1.18 33.17 2.90
C PRO A 394 -0.51 34.22 1.99
N ASN A 395 -0.88 35.48 2.20
CA ASN A 395 -0.18 36.62 1.61
C ASN A 395 1.12 36.85 2.39
N GLY A 396 2.26 36.93 1.70
CA GLY A 396 3.57 37.14 2.36
C GLY A 396 4.45 35.88 2.46
N LEU A 397 4.03 34.75 1.87
CA LEU A 397 4.90 33.60 1.74
C LEU A 397 6.02 33.92 0.73
N ASP A 398 7.27 33.91 1.17
CA ASP A 398 8.44 34.12 0.29
C ASP A 398 8.88 32.80 -0.38
N ALA A 399 7.92 32.10 -0.96
CA ALA A 399 8.15 30.85 -1.69
C ALA A 399 7.01 30.53 -2.65
N VAL A 400 7.36 29.90 -3.78
CA VAL A 400 6.38 29.31 -4.71
C VAL A 400 6.20 27.82 -4.34
N LEU A 401 5.03 27.50 -3.83
CA LEU A 401 4.69 26.09 -3.54
C LEU A 401 4.45 25.30 -4.83
N ARG A 402 4.99 24.10 -4.89
CA ARG A 402 4.67 23.12 -5.93
C ARG A 402 3.23 22.62 -5.79
N PRO A 403 2.60 22.15 -6.88
CA PRO A 403 1.20 21.70 -6.83
C PRO A 403 0.93 20.70 -5.70
N TYR A 404 1.77 19.69 -5.54
CA TYR A 404 1.61 18.71 -4.47
C TYR A 404 1.77 19.33 -3.06
N GLN A 405 2.63 20.34 -2.89
CA GLN A 405 2.79 21.03 -1.60
C GLN A 405 1.51 21.83 -1.26
N LYS A 406 0.90 22.49 -2.25
CA LYS A 406 -0.40 23.17 -2.07
C LYS A 406 -1.46 22.17 -1.62
N ASN A 407 -1.59 21.04 -2.32
CA ASN A 407 -2.51 19.97 -1.94
C ASN A 407 -2.23 19.46 -0.51
N GLY A 408 -0.95 19.36 -0.12
CA GLY A 408 -0.56 18.95 1.23
C GLY A 408 -1.00 19.95 2.30
N VAL A 409 -0.81 21.24 2.06
CA VAL A 409 -1.30 22.32 2.98
C VAL A 409 -2.81 22.29 3.09
N GLU A 410 -3.53 22.13 1.98
CA GLU A 410 -5.00 22.02 1.97
C GLU A 410 -5.50 20.80 2.75
N TYR A 411 -4.85 19.64 2.55
CA TYR A 411 -5.14 18.43 3.31
C TYR A 411 -4.97 18.66 4.81
N LEU A 412 -3.85 19.25 5.22
CA LEU A 412 -3.56 19.53 6.64
C LEU A 412 -4.56 20.54 7.22
N LEU A 413 -4.88 21.60 6.49
CA LEU A 413 -5.87 22.60 6.92
C LEU A 413 -7.23 21.95 7.18
N ARG A 414 -7.77 21.22 6.21
CA ARG A 414 -9.08 20.55 6.31
C ARG A 414 -9.13 19.57 7.47
N THR A 415 -8.08 18.71 7.57
CA THR A 415 -8.03 17.70 8.62
C THR A 415 -7.96 18.31 10.00
N MET A 416 -7.12 19.32 10.20
CA MET A 416 -6.89 19.91 11.51
C MET A 416 -7.96 20.97 11.90
N GLU A 417 -8.63 21.61 10.93
CA GLU A 417 -9.80 22.43 11.18
C GLU A 417 -11.02 21.58 11.59
N ALA A 418 -11.09 20.35 11.10
CA ALA A 418 -12.05 19.36 11.56
C ALA A 418 -11.75 18.82 12.98
N GLY A 419 -10.65 19.25 13.62
CA GLY A 419 -10.24 18.77 14.96
C GLY A 419 -9.60 17.39 14.96
N LEU A 420 -9.19 16.89 13.81
CA LEU A 420 -8.47 15.62 13.64
C LEU A 420 -6.98 15.88 13.45
N GLY A 421 -6.14 14.99 13.98
CA GLY A 421 -4.71 15.03 13.77
C GLY A 421 -4.31 14.34 12.46
N ALA A 422 -3.14 14.70 11.94
CA ALA A 422 -2.62 14.17 10.69
C ALA A 422 -1.15 13.71 10.81
N CYS A 423 -0.74 12.85 9.89
CA CYS A 423 0.64 12.44 9.69
C CYS A 423 1.08 12.81 8.27
N LEU A 424 1.99 13.78 8.15
CA LEU A 424 2.63 14.11 6.88
C LEU A 424 3.87 13.23 6.70
N ALA A 425 3.71 12.19 5.90
CA ALA A 425 4.67 11.12 5.69
C ALA A 425 5.38 11.21 4.34
N ASP A 426 5.46 12.39 3.75
CA ASP A 426 6.18 12.64 2.51
C ASP A 426 7.65 12.21 2.62
N ASP A 427 8.22 11.72 1.54
CA ASP A 427 9.64 11.40 1.47
C ASP A 427 10.49 12.58 1.89
N MET A 428 11.68 12.30 2.40
CA MET A 428 12.62 13.35 2.83
C MET A 428 13.01 14.24 1.66
N GLY A 429 13.03 15.57 1.87
CA GLY A 429 13.36 16.55 0.84
C GLY A 429 12.19 16.99 -0.03
N LEU A 430 10.96 16.51 0.20
CA LEU A 430 9.73 17.00 -0.45
C LEU A 430 9.20 18.32 0.15
N GLY A 431 9.90 18.92 1.09
CA GLY A 431 9.53 20.23 1.67
C GLY A 431 8.45 20.15 2.73
N LYS A 432 8.48 19.14 3.62
CA LYS A 432 7.57 19.04 4.77
C LYS A 432 7.59 20.30 5.64
N THR A 433 8.79 20.83 5.96
CA THR A 433 8.96 22.06 6.74
C THR A 433 8.26 23.25 6.10
N LEU A 434 8.44 23.44 4.78
CA LEU A 434 7.78 24.52 4.04
C LEU A 434 6.24 24.39 4.07
N GLN A 435 5.71 23.19 3.89
CA GLN A 435 4.26 22.95 3.98
C GLN A 435 3.73 23.31 5.37
N VAL A 436 4.45 22.93 6.43
CA VAL A 436 4.06 23.22 7.81
C VAL A 436 4.20 24.71 8.14
N LEU A 437 5.26 25.38 7.70
CA LEU A 437 5.40 26.83 7.86
C LEU A 437 4.27 27.57 7.16
N THR A 438 3.91 27.16 5.94
CA THR A 438 2.75 27.71 5.22
C THR A 438 1.44 27.47 5.97
N LEU A 439 1.26 26.30 6.56
CA LEU A 439 0.10 25.99 7.40
C LEU A 439 0.00 26.92 8.61
N ILE A 440 1.12 27.10 9.34
CA ILE A 440 1.19 27.97 10.53
C ILE A 440 0.91 29.43 10.16
N ASP A 441 1.49 29.90 9.08
CA ASP A 441 1.27 31.26 8.60
C ASP A 441 -0.20 31.47 8.17
N THR A 442 -0.80 30.50 7.50
CA THR A 442 -2.24 30.50 7.19
C THR A 442 -3.08 30.60 8.47
N TRP A 443 -2.75 29.83 9.50
CA TRP A 443 -3.45 29.91 10.79
C TRP A 443 -3.29 31.26 11.47
N LYS A 444 -2.10 31.85 11.39
CA LYS A 444 -1.84 33.21 11.93
C LYS A 444 -2.72 34.23 11.26
N GLN A 445 -2.73 34.26 9.92
CA GLN A 445 -3.53 35.21 9.14
C GLN A 445 -5.03 35.06 9.39
N ARG A 446 -5.50 33.85 9.68
CA ARG A 446 -6.90 33.56 10.07
C ARG A 446 -7.20 33.81 11.55
N GLY A 447 -6.21 34.20 12.37
CA GLY A 447 -6.36 34.37 13.81
C GLY A 447 -6.55 33.06 14.59
N ALA A 448 -6.29 31.90 13.97
CA ALA A 448 -6.57 30.58 14.55
C ALA A 448 -5.55 30.15 15.63
N ILE A 449 -4.41 30.83 15.72
CA ILE A 449 -3.34 30.54 16.71
C ILE A 449 -3.14 31.65 17.74
N THR A 450 -3.93 32.73 17.67
CA THR A 450 -3.85 33.82 18.66
C THR A 450 -4.82 33.55 19.82
N PRO A 451 -4.40 33.61 21.08
CA PRO A 451 -3.10 34.05 21.61
C PRO A 451 -2.09 32.93 21.89
N LEU A 452 -2.36 31.69 21.50
CA LEU A 452 -1.52 30.53 21.82
C LEU A 452 -0.55 30.22 20.66
N PRO A 453 0.75 29.95 20.95
CA PRO A 453 1.70 29.57 19.91
C PRO A 453 1.53 28.13 19.42
N VAL A 454 2.11 27.86 18.24
CA VAL A 454 2.33 26.49 17.77
C VAL A 454 3.65 25.97 18.34
N LEU A 455 3.65 24.78 18.91
CA LEU A 455 4.84 24.10 19.39
C LEU A 455 5.34 23.07 18.38
N VAL A 456 6.60 23.14 18.00
CA VAL A 456 7.27 22.09 17.21
C VAL A 456 8.33 21.42 18.08
N VAL A 457 8.21 20.10 18.25
CA VAL A 457 9.14 19.26 18.98
C VAL A 457 9.95 18.43 17.99
N MET A 458 11.29 18.53 18.06
CA MET A 458 12.18 17.97 17.06
C MET A 458 13.51 17.49 17.64
N PRO A 459 14.35 16.74 16.88
CA PRO A 459 15.76 16.53 17.21
C PRO A 459 16.54 17.86 17.25
N ALA A 460 17.50 18.00 18.19
CA ALA A 460 18.27 19.23 18.38
C ALA A 460 18.99 19.73 17.11
N SER A 461 19.36 18.84 16.25
CA SER A 461 20.02 19.13 14.98
C SER A 461 19.17 19.87 13.95
N LEU A 462 17.84 19.81 14.08
CA LEU A 462 16.92 20.47 13.16
C LEU A 462 16.56 21.90 13.58
N LEU A 463 16.82 22.29 14.83
CA LEU A 463 16.45 23.61 15.36
C LEU A 463 16.95 24.77 14.48
N ALA A 464 18.23 24.74 14.12
CA ALA A 464 18.84 25.79 13.31
C ALA A 464 18.24 25.84 11.89
N ASN A 465 17.95 24.67 11.32
CA ASN A 465 17.35 24.58 9.99
C ASN A 465 15.92 25.14 9.99
N TRP A 466 15.09 24.76 10.96
CA TRP A 466 13.74 25.28 11.12
C TRP A 466 13.72 26.80 11.31
N LYS A 467 14.63 27.33 12.18
CA LYS A 467 14.76 28.77 12.40
C LYS A 467 15.15 29.53 11.10
N ALA A 468 16.08 28.95 10.34
CA ALA A 468 16.53 29.53 9.07
C ALA A 468 15.45 29.44 7.97
N GLU A 469 14.75 28.31 7.86
CA GLU A 469 13.66 28.16 6.89
C GLU A 469 12.47 29.06 7.23
N ALA A 470 12.10 29.20 8.51
CA ALA A 470 11.07 30.12 8.94
C ALA A 470 11.44 31.59 8.62
N ALA A 471 12.65 32.02 8.93
CA ALA A 471 13.14 33.37 8.61
C ALA A 471 13.17 33.65 7.10
N ARG A 472 13.37 32.62 6.27
CA ARG A 472 13.43 32.72 4.82
C ARG A 472 12.04 32.76 4.18
N PHE A 473 11.16 31.81 4.56
CA PHE A 473 9.90 31.54 3.85
C PHE A 473 8.70 32.24 4.47
N THR A 474 8.75 32.50 5.78
CA THR A 474 7.65 33.11 6.56
C THR A 474 8.21 34.15 7.53
N PRO A 475 8.82 35.25 7.01
CA PRO A 475 9.53 36.24 7.84
C PRO A 475 8.62 36.91 8.87
N ASP A 476 7.32 36.93 8.64
CA ASP A 476 6.36 37.53 9.55
C ASP A 476 6.08 36.68 10.81
N LEU A 477 6.49 35.41 10.83
CA LEU A 477 6.32 34.55 12.01
C LEU A 477 7.35 34.88 13.08
N ARG A 478 6.88 35.18 14.29
CA ARG A 478 7.74 35.35 15.48
C ARG A 478 8.15 33.99 16.01
N VAL A 479 9.41 33.62 15.84
CA VAL A 479 9.94 32.29 16.19
C VAL A 479 10.77 32.33 17.45
N GLY A 480 10.36 31.58 18.49
CA GLY A 480 11.13 31.39 19.70
C GLY A 480 11.77 30.01 19.76
N VAL A 481 13.01 29.89 20.24
CA VAL A 481 13.71 28.59 20.39
C VAL A 481 13.98 28.31 21.86
N LEU A 482 13.38 27.26 22.40
CA LEU A 482 13.57 26.82 23.80
C LEU A 482 14.67 25.75 23.86
N HIS A 483 15.92 26.17 23.67
CA HIS A 483 17.08 25.28 23.76
C HIS A 483 18.38 26.03 24.07
N PRO A 484 19.30 25.47 24.91
CA PRO A 484 20.57 26.13 25.28
C PRO A 484 21.50 26.46 24.13
N SER A 485 21.30 25.89 22.91
CA SER A 485 22.08 26.25 21.73
C SER A 485 21.72 27.62 21.15
N ASP A 486 20.53 28.15 21.46
CA ASP A 486 20.05 29.44 20.98
C ASP A 486 20.58 30.61 21.85
N GLU A 487 20.97 31.67 21.19
CA GLU A 487 21.57 32.81 21.88
C GLU A 487 20.55 33.66 22.68
N GLU A 488 19.36 33.82 22.11
CA GLU A 488 18.27 34.55 22.75
C GLU A 488 17.78 33.82 24.00
N TYR A 489 17.59 32.48 23.92
CA TYR A 489 17.30 31.66 25.07
C TYR A 489 18.37 31.82 26.18
N ARG A 490 19.66 31.79 25.82
CA ARG A 490 20.74 31.95 26.79
C ARG A 490 20.74 33.32 27.43
N LYS A 491 20.52 34.40 26.66
CA LYS A 491 20.41 35.77 27.17
C LYS A 491 19.23 35.92 28.16
N THR A 492 18.05 35.39 27.79
CA THR A 492 16.88 35.42 28.66
C THR A 492 17.11 34.62 29.95
N MET A 493 17.76 33.47 29.86
CA MET A 493 18.11 32.65 31.04
C MET A 493 19.13 33.35 31.92
N ALA A 494 20.13 34.04 31.35
CA ALA A 494 21.14 34.79 32.10
C ALA A 494 20.57 36.05 32.78
N ALA A 495 19.59 36.70 32.15
CA ALA A 495 18.92 37.88 32.70
C ALA A 495 17.92 37.54 33.82
N ASN A 496 17.63 36.29 34.06
CA ASN A 496 16.70 35.82 35.10
C ASN A 496 17.39 35.94 36.49
N PRO A 497 16.83 36.72 37.44
CA PRO A 497 17.44 36.94 38.78
C PRO A 497 17.63 35.61 39.55
N ALA A 498 16.80 34.62 39.29
CA ALA A 498 16.92 33.27 39.89
C ALA A 498 18.16 32.50 39.37
N CYS A 499 18.72 32.90 38.23
CA CYS A 499 19.97 32.33 37.64
C CYS A 499 21.21 33.14 38.04
N ALA A 500 21.05 34.42 38.34
CA ALA A 500 22.15 35.35 38.68
C ALA A 500 22.78 35.12 40.07
N ALA A 501 22.12 34.33 40.92
CA ALA A 501 22.64 33.99 42.26
C ALA A 501 23.68 32.84 42.22
N ARG A 502 24.67 32.87 41.33
CA ARG A 502 25.89 32.04 41.42
C ARG A 502 27.02 32.88 42.04
N PRO A 503 27.53 32.49 43.25
CA PRO A 503 28.79 33.03 43.68
C PRO A 503 29.91 32.58 42.75
N PRO A 504 30.96 33.41 42.53
CA PRO A 504 32.12 33.01 41.76
C PRO A 504 32.79 31.81 42.44
N TYR A 505 33.05 30.79 41.63
CA TYR A 505 33.67 29.52 42.03
C TYR A 505 35.09 29.79 42.57
N HIS A 506 35.28 29.67 43.89
CA HIS A 506 36.57 29.42 44.53
C HIS A 506 36.37 28.30 45.55
N GLY A 507 36.79 27.08 45.17
CA GLY A 507 37.15 26.00 46.07
C GLY A 507 36.01 25.25 46.77
N ALA A 508 36.00 23.94 46.63
CA ALA A 508 35.34 22.90 47.39
C ALA A 508 33.78 23.01 47.59
N GLU A 509 33.06 22.19 46.92
CA GLU A 509 31.56 22.02 47.04
C GLU A 509 31.18 21.52 48.42
N PRO A 510 30.19 22.13 49.11
CA PRO A 510 29.40 21.45 50.11
C PRO A 510 28.32 20.62 49.45
N VAL A 511 28.30 19.36 49.71
CA VAL A 511 27.23 18.41 49.32
C VAL A 511 25.91 18.93 49.86
N GLY A 512 25.03 19.50 49.02
CA GLY A 512 23.65 19.84 49.42
C GLY A 512 22.99 21.07 48.78
N SER A 513 23.70 21.93 47.99
CA SER A 513 23.09 23.17 47.46
C SER A 513 22.98 23.22 45.92
N ARG A 514 22.36 22.17 45.34
CA ARG A 514 21.90 22.31 43.95
C ARG A 514 20.57 23.06 43.97
N VAL A 515 20.56 24.34 43.55
CA VAL A 515 19.30 25.00 43.17
C VAL A 515 18.62 24.12 42.16
N PRO A 516 17.38 23.66 42.39
CA PRO A 516 16.68 22.79 41.48
C PRO A 516 16.61 23.46 40.12
N ARG A 517 17.02 22.74 39.06
CA ARG A 517 16.93 23.19 37.65
C ARG A 517 15.53 23.73 37.27
N ASP A 518 14.49 23.26 37.95
CA ASP A 518 13.09 23.68 37.82
C ASP A 518 12.83 25.17 38.06
N ARG A 519 13.63 25.84 38.92
CA ARG A 519 13.49 27.29 39.11
C ARG A 519 14.17 28.11 38.02
N GLN A 520 15.18 27.56 37.36
CA GLN A 520 15.96 28.29 36.34
C GLN A 520 15.19 28.40 35.01
N THR A 521 14.34 27.43 34.68
CA THR A 521 13.55 27.41 33.44
C THR A 521 12.18 28.05 33.56
N ALA A 522 11.76 28.41 34.80
CA ALA A 522 10.40 28.83 35.08
C ALA A 522 9.90 30.09 34.34
N VAL A 523 10.81 31.00 33.94
CA VAL A 523 10.45 32.25 33.25
C VAL A 523 10.23 32.01 31.76
N VAL A 524 11.14 31.28 31.11
CA VAL A 524 11.08 30.97 29.68
C VAL A 524 9.99 29.94 29.36
N GLU A 525 9.54 29.20 30.34
CA GLU A 525 8.45 28.23 30.25
C GLU A 525 7.15 28.81 30.83
N SER A 526 7.00 30.12 30.93
CA SER A 526 5.75 30.77 31.34
C SER A 526 4.85 31.00 30.13
N GLU A 527 3.55 30.89 30.34
CA GLU A 527 2.54 31.18 29.32
C GLU A 527 2.69 32.61 28.76
N THR A 528 3.02 33.57 29.58
CA THR A 528 3.25 34.97 29.20
C THR A 528 4.42 35.13 28.26
N TYR A 529 5.55 34.43 28.49
CA TYR A 529 6.70 34.47 27.63
C TYR A 529 6.39 33.77 26.27
N LEU A 530 5.71 32.65 26.29
CA LEU A 530 5.40 31.91 25.07
C LEU A 530 4.40 32.65 24.16
N LYS A 531 3.47 33.43 24.70
CA LYS A 531 2.52 34.25 23.93
C LYS A 531 3.17 35.35 23.08
N GLN A 532 4.46 35.62 23.29
CA GLN A 532 5.21 36.57 22.43
C GLN A 532 5.56 35.98 21.05
N TYR A 533 5.46 34.67 20.92
CA TYR A 533 5.82 33.95 19.70
C TYR A 533 4.58 33.34 19.03
N ASP A 534 4.65 33.21 17.73
CA ASP A 534 3.67 32.50 16.92
C ASP A 534 4.07 31.01 16.79
N LEU A 535 5.39 30.77 16.75
CA LEU A 535 6.00 29.45 16.62
C LEU A 535 7.10 29.26 17.69
N VAL A 536 7.00 28.17 18.44
CA VAL A 536 7.99 27.78 19.47
C VAL A 536 8.63 26.47 19.08
N LEU A 537 9.96 26.47 18.99
CA LEU A 537 10.79 25.32 18.65
C LEU A 537 11.46 24.76 19.90
N THR A 538 11.37 23.46 20.11
CA THR A 538 12.06 22.78 21.22
C THR A 538 12.49 21.37 20.84
N THR A 539 13.26 20.71 21.71
CA THR A 539 13.72 19.35 21.49
C THR A 539 12.92 18.33 22.30
N TYR A 540 12.87 17.08 21.80
CA TYR A 540 12.27 15.98 22.56
C TYR A 540 12.85 15.85 23.97
N GLY A 541 14.18 16.01 24.12
CA GLY A 541 14.86 15.94 25.41
C GLY A 541 14.46 17.07 26.36
N GLN A 542 14.34 18.30 25.87
CA GLN A 542 13.92 19.46 26.66
C GLN A 542 12.46 19.33 27.05
N PHE A 543 11.59 18.99 26.10
CA PHE A 543 10.17 18.81 26.33
C PHE A 543 9.87 17.70 27.36
N THR A 544 10.61 16.56 27.28
CA THR A 544 10.45 15.45 28.23
C THR A 544 10.84 15.86 29.66
N ARG A 545 11.85 16.68 29.82
CA ARG A 545 12.36 17.12 31.13
C ARG A 545 11.50 18.20 31.79
N SER A 546 10.80 19.03 30.99
CA SER A 546 10.01 20.13 31.51
C SER A 546 8.55 19.73 31.74
N GLU A 547 8.18 19.48 33.01
CA GLU A 547 6.78 19.23 33.36
C GLU A 547 5.90 20.46 33.16
N LYS A 548 6.44 21.65 33.38
CA LYS A 548 5.72 22.92 33.21
C LYS A 548 5.34 23.14 31.77
N LEU A 549 6.28 22.94 30.82
CA LEU A 549 6.02 23.11 29.39
C LEU A 549 4.93 22.17 28.89
N ARG A 550 4.86 20.92 29.42
CA ARG A 550 3.85 19.94 29.07
C ARG A 550 2.43 20.31 29.53
N LYS A 551 2.32 21.12 30.58
CA LYS A 551 1.03 21.57 31.14
C LYS A 551 0.49 22.83 30.46
N LEU A 552 1.30 23.51 29.65
CA LEU A 552 0.90 24.73 28.95
C LEU A 552 0.01 24.39 27.73
N PRO A 553 -0.99 25.21 27.45
CA PRO A 553 -1.81 25.06 26.27
C PRO A 553 -1.08 25.56 25.02
N PHE A 554 -1.25 24.85 23.90
CA PHE A 554 -0.74 25.23 22.58
C PHE A 554 -1.85 25.20 21.54
N ALA A 555 -1.80 26.10 20.55
CA ALA A 555 -2.75 26.12 19.45
C ALA A 555 -2.63 24.87 18.57
N ALA A 556 -1.40 24.38 18.41
CA ALA A 556 -1.08 23.10 17.78
C ALA A 556 0.25 22.54 18.32
N VAL A 557 0.40 21.23 18.31
CA VAL A 557 1.66 20.55 18.64
C VAL A 557 2.08 19.67 17.45
N ILE A 558 3.31 19.88 16.99
CA ILE A 558 3.89 19.25 15.83
C ILE A 558 5.11 18.44 16.26
N ALA A 559 5.16 17.17 15.94
CA ALA A 559 6.29 16.29 16.18
C ALA A 559 7.06 16.10 14.87
N ASP A 560 8.25 16.69 14.76
CA ASP A 560 9.11 16.43 13.60
C ASP A 560 10.05 15.25 13.86
N GLU A 561 10.33 14.48 12.81
CA GLU A 561 10.99 13.16 12.90
C GLU A 561 10.28 12.29 13.97
N ALA A 562 8.97 12.09 13.77
CA ALA A 562 8.08 11.43 14.73
C ALA A 562 8.49 9.99 15.07
N GLN A 563 9.42 9.37 14.32
CA GLN A 563 10.03 8.11 14.73
C GLN A 563 10.70 8.18 16.12
N ALA A 564 11.01 9.38 16.64
CA ALA A 564 11.51 9.57 18.01
C ALA A 564 10.49 9.12 19.09
N ILE A 565 9.22 9.10 18.76
CA ILE A 565 8.12 8.68 19.68
C ILE A 565 7.52 7.31 19.33
N LYS A 566 8.14 6.54 18.44
CA LYS A 566 7.63 5.22 18.02
C LYS A 566 7.47 4.22 19.16
N ASN A 567 8.34 4.26 20.16
CA ASN A 567 8.22 3.38 21.31
C ASN A 567 7.21 3.96 22.35
N PRO A 568 6.03 3.32 22.53
CA PRO A 568 5.00 3.81 23.43
C PRO A 568 5.42 3.86 24.89
N GLY A 569 6.43 3.07 25.29
CA GLY A 569 7.00 3.03 26.65
C GLY A 569 8.00 4.12 26.95
N SER A 570 8.55 4.80 25.92
CA SER A 570 9.60 5.81 26.09
C SER A 570 9.08 7.07 26.80
N GLY A 571 9.96 7.75 27.55
CA GLY A 571 9.66 9.01 28.21
C GLY A 571 9.23 10.10 27.20
N GLN A 572 9.83 10.14 26.02
CA GLN A 572 9.50 11.10 24.97
C GLN A 572 8.09 10.89 24.44
N SER A 573 7.71 9.64 24.15
CA SER A 573 6.38 9.29 23.68
C SER A 573 5.31 9.62 24.74
N LYS A 574 5.54 9.24 25.99
CA LYS A 574 4.62 9.56 27.11
C LYS A 574 4.46 11.07 27.30
N ALA A 575 5.56 11.81 27.25
CA ALA A 575 5.53 13.26 27.39
C ALA A 575 4.70 13.93 26.29
N LEU A 576 4.93 13.52 25.03
CA LEU A 576 4.23 14.14 23.89
C LEU A 576 2.74 13.78 23.85
N ARG A 577 2.39 12.55 24.19
CA ARG A 577 0.99 12.12 24.27
C ARG A 577 0.21 12.81 25.39
N SER A 578 0.89 13.26 26.48
CA SER A 578 0.25 13.97 27.59
C SER A 578 -0.05 15.44 27.31
N VAL A 579 0.40 16.01 26.20
CA VAL A 579 0.21 17.42 25.89
C VAL A 579 -1.26 17.75 25.60
N VAL A 580 -1.71 18.90 26.05
CA VAL A 580 -3.07 19.40 25.78
C VAL A 580 -3.01 20.34 24.57
N SER A 581 -3.55 19.90 23.43
CA SER A 581 -3.64 20.71 22.22
C SER A 581 -4.81 20.24 21.35
N PRO A 582 -5.57 21.17 20.75
CA PRO A 582 -6.67 20.81 19.84
C PRO A 582 -6.19 20.28 18.48
N ARG A 583 -4.93 20.56 18.09
CA ARG A 583 -4.38 20.17 16.80
C ARG A 583 -3.04 19.46 17.00
N ARG A 584 -2.87 18.30 16.42
CA ARG A 584 -1.65 17.49 16.53
C ARG A 584 -1.21 16.99 15.17
N LEU A 585 0.07 17.17 14.86
CA LEU A 585 0.66 16.79 13.57
C LEU A 585 1.95 16.01 13.79
N ALA A 586 2.08 14.89 13.11
CA ALA A 586 3.33 14.14 13.04
C ALA A 586 3.98 14.32 11.66
N LEU A 587 5.28 14.60 11.64
CA LEU A 587 6.09 14.65 10.43
C LEU A 587 7.09 13.50 10.47
N THR A 588 7.14 12.70 9.43
CA THR A 588 8.07 11.58 9.33
C THR A 588 8.30 11.23 7.86
N GLY A 589 9.46 10.67 7.51
CA GLY A 589 9.68 10.05 6.20
C GLY A 589 9.24 8.58 6.19
N THR A 590 9.10 7.98 7.38
CA THR A 590 8.79 6.56 7.57
C THR A 590 7.76 6.40 8.69
N PRO A 591 6.45 6.40 8.39
CA PRO A 591 5.40 6.34 9.41
C PRO A 591 5.37 5.02 10.19
N VAL A 592 5.87 3.95 9.58
CA VAL A 592 6.06 2.65 10.22
C VAL A 592 7.40 2.08 9.77
N GLU A 593 8.30 1.83 10.72
CA GLU A 593 9.63 1.27 10.42
C GLU A 593 9.72 -0.21 10.75
N ASN A 594 9.33 -0.61 11.98
CA ASN A 594 9.69 -1.93 12.49
C ASN A 594 8.53 -2.71 13.12
N ARG A 595 7.54 -2.05 13.74
CA ARG A 595 6.48 -2.73 14.50
C ARG A 595 5.15 -1.99 14.39
N MET A 596 4.07 -2.75 14.51
CA MET A 596 2.72 -2.17 14.58
C MET A 596 2.53 -1.26 15.81
N SER A 597 3.24 -1.53 16.91
CA SER A 597 3.26 -0.66 18.09
C SER A 597 3.81 0.75 17.81
N ASP A 598 4.67 0.89 16.79
CA ASP A 598 5.22 2.17 16.35
C ASP A 598 4.13 3.03 15.73
N LEU A 599 3.30 2.42 14.88
CA LEU A 599 2.10 3.06 14.31
C LEU A 599 1.13 3.49 15.42
N TRP A 600 0.84 2.59 16.38
CA TRP A 600 -0.03 2.90 17.51
C TRP A 600 0.45 4.13 18.28
N SER A 601 1.75 4.21 18.56
CA SER A 601 2.31 5.33 19.35
C SER A 601 2.18 6.68 18.64
N ILE A 602 2.39 6.72 17.33
CA ILE A 602 2.22 7.93 16.51
C ILE A 602 0.72 8.31 16.47
N PHE A 603 -0.14 7.32 16.25
CA PHE A 603 -1.59 7.57 16.14
C PHE A 603 -2.22 7.97 17.48
N ASP A 604 -1.75 7.41 18.60
CA ASP A 604 -2.21 7.83 19.94
C ASP A 604 -1.75 9.25 20.29
N PHE A 605 -0.67 9.73 19.67
CA PHE A 605 -0.30 11.13 19.72
C PHE A 605 -1.22 11.99 18.84
N ILE A 606 -1.42 11.68 17.55
CA ILE A 606 -2.17 12.57 16.63
C ILE A 606 -3.69 12.49 16.88
N ASN A 607 -4.23 11.30 17.09
CA ASN A 607 -5.65 11.03 17.32
C ASN A 607 -5.84 10.08 18.52
N PRO A 608 -5.76 10.59 19.75
CA PRO A 608 -5.84 9.75 20.95
C PRO A 608 -7.10 8.89 20.96
N GLY A 609 -6.93 7.61 21.27
CA GLY A 609 -8.02 6.65 21.36
C GLY A 609 -8.52 6.11 20.01
N LEU A 610 -8.08 6.62 18.85
CA LEU A 610 -8.52 6.13 17.52
C LEU A 610 -8.19 4.65 17.33
N LEU A 611 -7.01 4.20 17.73
CA LEU A 611 -6.59 2.78 17.66
C LEU A 611 -6.89 1.99 18.95
N GLY A 612 -7.65 2.55 19.88
CA GLY A 612 -7.93 1.92 21.16
C GLY A 612 -6.73 1.87 22.11
N SER A 613 -6.80 1.07 23.18
CA SER A 613 -5.68 0.88 24.09
C SER A 613 -4.56 0.07 23.44
N LEU A 614 -3.31 0.26 23.88
CA LEU A 614 -2.16 -0.52 23.38
C LEU A 614 -2.37 -2.03 23.52
N LYS A 615 -2.95 -2.47 24.64
CA LYS A 615 -3.23 -3.90 24.88
C LYS A 615 -4.27 -4.44 23.90
N SER A 616 -5.37 -3.70 23.70
CA SER A 616 -6.43 -4.07 22.74
C SER A 616 -5.88 -4.12 21.32
N PHE A 617 -5.09 -3.12 20.92
CA PHE A 617 -4.44 -3.06 19.62
C PHE A 617 -3.49 -4.25 19.38
N GLN A 618 -2.61 -4.55 20.33
CA GLN A 618 -1.69 -5.69 20.25
C GLN A 618 -2.44 -7.03 20.20
N SER A 619 -3.50 -7.18 20.99
CA SER A 619 -4.33 -8.40 20.99
C SER A 619 -5.05 -8.59 19.65
N ALA A 620 -5.59 -7.53 19.07
CA ALA A 620 -6.28 -7.58 17.79
C ALA A 620 -5.32 -7.92 16.63
N THR A 621 -4.13 -7.30 16.62
CA THR A 621 -3.13 -7.51 15.56
C THR A 621 -2.41 -8.86 15.66
N ALA A 622 -2.22 -9.41 16.88
CA ALA A 622 -1.57 -10.70 17.07
C ALA A 622 -2.48 -11.90 16.72
N LYS A 623 -3.80 -11.78 16.91
CA LYS A 623 -4.75 -12.88 16.68
C LYS A 623 -5.18 -13.06 15.24
N SER A 624 -5.33 -11.96 14.49
CA SER A 624 -5.95 -12.01 13.16
C SER A 624 -4.95 -12.18 12.02
N GLY A 625 -3.70 -11.72 12.17
CA GLY A 625 -2.77 -11.60 11.04
C GLY A 625 -3.28 -10.65 9.93
N ASP A 626 -4.52 -10.18 10.02
CA ASP A 626 -5.16 -9.28 9.07
C ASP A 626 -5.11 -7.83 9.58
N PHE A 627 -4.41 -7.00 8.85
CA PHE A 627 -4.24 -5.57 9.14
C PHE A 627 -5.16 -4.68 8.29
N SER A 628 -6.14 -5.25 7.60
CA SER A 628 -7.01 -4.52 6.67
C SER A 628 -7.80 -3.41 7.38
N VAL A 629 -8.34 -3.69 8.57
CA VAL A 629 -9.07 -2.72 9.40
C VAL A 629 -8.16 -1.58 9.83
N VAL A 630 -6.96 -1.90 10.36
CA VAL A 630 -5.99 -0.88 10.78
C VAL A 630 -5.57 -0.01 9.61
N ARG A 631 -5.31 -0.61 8.45
CA ARG A 631 -4.91 0.09 7.23
C ARG A 631 -6.03 1.02 6.73
N ARG A 632 -7.28 0.55 6.66
CA ARG A 632 -8.43 1.37 6.27
C ARG A 632 -8.65 2.53 7.24
N LEU A 633 -8.50 2.27 8.55
CA LEU A 633 -8.67 3.28 9.59
C LEU A 633 -7.60 4.37 9.58
N THR A 634 -6.34 4.01 9.32
CA THR A 634 -5.20 4.94 9.38
C THR A 634 -4.95 5.69 8.09
N ARG A 635 -5.31 5.10 6.95
CA ARG A 635 -5.05 5.67 5.61
C ARG A 635 -5.51 7.13 5.43
N PRO A 636 -6.71 7.55 5.86
CA PRO A 636 -7.16 8.94 5.67
C PRO A 636 -6.30 9.96 6.40
N PHE A 637 -5.60 9.57 7.47
CA PHE A 637 -4.80 10.45 8.32
C PHE A 637 -3.33 10.50 7.93
N ILE A 638 -2.91 9.72 6.93
CA ILE A 638 -1.52 9.67 6.45
C ILE A 638 -1.47 10.21 5.03
N LEU A 639 -0.79 11.33 4.85
CA LEU A 639 -0.44 11.83 3.51
C LEU A 639 1.00 11.44 3.20
N ARG A 640 1.19 10.53 2.23
CA ARG A 640 2.51 10.03 1.83
C ARG A 640 2.69 10.17 0.32
N ARG A 641 3.78 10.82 -0.07
CA ARG A 641 4.18 10.97 -1.48
C ARG A 641 5.63 10.53 -1.62
N LEU A 642 5.91 9.84 -2.72
CA LEU A 642 7.22 9.29 -3.01
C LEU A 642 7.95 10.17 -4.03
N LYS A 643 9.25 10.30 -3.89
CA LYS A 643 10.11 11.02 -4.86
C LYS A 643 10.21 10.29 -6.20
N THR A 644 9.98 8.98 -6.20
CA THR A 644 10.00 8.14 -7.41
C THR A 644 8.79 8.36 -8.31
N ASP A 645 7.75 8.99 -7.80
CA ASP A 645 6.56 9.31 -8.57
C ASP A 645 6.79 10.57 -9.43
N LYS A 646 7.04 10.35 -10.72
CA LYS A 646 7.27 11.42 -11.70
C LYS A 646 6.04 12.33 -11.89
N THR A 647 4.84 11.89 -11.51
CA THR A 647 3.64 12.74 -11.56
C THR A 647 3.65 13.81 -10.46
N ILE A 648 4.38 13.54 -9.38
CA ILE A 648 4.54 14.47 -8.24
C ILE A 648 5.72 15.41 -8.46
N ILE A 649 6.88 14.86 -8.90
CA ILE A 649 8.10 15.65 -9.17
C ILE A 649 8.70 15.22 -10.52
N ALA A 650 8.43 16.01 -11.54
CA ALA A 650 8.98 15.78 -12.88
C ALA A 650 10.45 16.22 -13.03
N ASP A 651 10.91 17.19 -12.22
CA ASP A 651 12.20 17.88 -12.37
C ASP A 651 13.31 17.35 -11.46
N LEU A 652 13.06 16.29 -10.69
CA LEU A 652 14.12 15.64 -9.93
C LEU A 652 14.89 14.68 -10.86
N PRO A 653 16.24 14.77 -10.93
CA PRO A 653 17.05 13.88 -11.74
C PRO A 653 16.94 12.42 -11.27
N ASP A 654 17.49 11.49 -12.04
CA ASP A 654 17.39 10.09 -11.69
C ASP A 654 18.32 9.73 -10.53
N LYS A 655 17.89 8.74 -9.76
CA LYS A 655 18.64 8.11 -8.67
C LYS A 655 18.96 6.68 -9.09
N THR A 656 20.26 6.37 -9.15
CA THR A 656 20.73 5.01 -9.47
C THR A 656 21.44 4.43 -8.26
N GLU A 657 21.00 3.27 -7.80
CA GLU A 657 21.64 2.52 -6.71
C GLU A 657 22.45 1.36 -7.30
N ILE A 658 23.71 1.24 -6.90
CA ILE A 658 24.65 0.26 -7.38
C ILE A 658 25.20 -0.50 -6.18
N ASP A 659 24.97 -1.81 -6.13
CA ASP A 659 25.63 -2.66 -5.16
C ASP A 659 27.04 -2.96 -5.67
N VAL A 660 28.03 -2.52 -4.92
CA VAL A 660 29.43 -2.66 -5.26
C VAL A 660 30.03 -3.80 -4.44
N SER A 661 30.33 -4.91 -5.10
CA SER A 661 30.99 -6.04 -4.48
C SER A 661 32.44 -5.70 -4.16
N THR A 662 32.86 -5.93 -2.92
CA THR A 662 34.23 -5.71 -2.46
C THR A 662 34.86 -7.01 -1.99
N PRO A 663 36.10 -7.37 -2.40
CA PRO A 663 36.78 -8.55 -1.89
C PRO A 663 37.29 -8.35 -0.46
N LEU A 664 37.62 -9.42 0.23
CA LEU A 664 38.44 -9.37 1.44
C LEU A 664 39.92 -9.40 1.08
N SER A 665 40.74 -8.60 1.77
CA SER A 665 42.20 -8.81 1.78
C SER A 665 42.56 -10.09 2.52
N GLN A 666 43.76 -10.63 2.27
CA GLN A 666 44.23 -11.85 3.02
C GLN A 666 44.19 -11.63 4.55
N LYS A 667 44.56 -10.44 5.02
CA LYS A 667 44.51 -10.10 6.45
C LYS A 667 43.06 -10.12 6.98
N GLN A 668 42.13 -9.52 6.24
CA GLN A 668 40.71 -9.54 6.59
C GLN A 668 40.17 -10.97 6.64
N ALA A 669 40.46 -11.78 5.61
CA ALA A 669 39.99 -13.17 5.56
C ALA A 669 40.50 -14.02 6.74
N LEU A 670 41.77 -13.90 7.10
CA LEU A 670 42.35 -14.60 8.27
C LEU A 670 41.68 -14.17 9.59
N LEU A 671 41.51 -12.86 9.79
CA LEU A 671 40.87 -12.34 11.01
C LEU A 671 39.39 -12.76 11.06
N TYR A 672 38.71 -12.73 9.92
CA TYR A 672 37.32 -13.14 9.82
C TYR A 672 37.13 -14.61 10.18
N ALA A 673 37.93 -15.50 9.56
CA ALA A 673 37.87 -16.92 9.83
C ALA A 673 38.18 -17.24 11.30
N ARG A 674 39.19 -16.58 11.89
CA ARG A 674 39.49 -16.70 13.31
C ARG A 674 38.32 -16.26 14.20
N THR A 675 37.70 -15.15 13.87
CA THR A 675 36.54 -14.60 14.63
C THR A 675 35.34 -15.54 14.53
N VAL A 676 35.12 -16.23 13.40
CA VAL A 676 34.08 -17.27 13.27
C VAL A 676 34.34 -18.42 14.25
N GLU A 677 35.58 -18.88 14.37
CA GLU A 677 35.90 -19.93 15.30
C GLU A 677 35.77 -19.48 16.77
N GLU A 678 36.18 -18.23 17.08
CA GLU A 678 35.97 -17.64 18.41
C GLU A 678 34.50 -17.56 18.79
N LEU A 679 33.62 -17.20 17.82
CA LEU A 679 32.16 -17.18 18.03
C LEU A 679 31.63 -18.58 18.31
N ARG A 680 32.08 -19.62 17.55
CA ARG A 680 31.66 -21.00 17.74
C ARG A 680 31.94 -21.46 19.17
N GLN A 681 33.16 -21.24 19.65
CA GLN A 681 33.56 -21.56 21.01
C GLN A 681 32.76 -20.81 22.07
N ALA A 682 32.60 -19.51 21.88
CA ALA A 682 31.83 -18.64 22.80
C ALA A 682 30.34 -19.03 22.89
N LEU A 683 29.74 -19.54 21.82
CA LEU A 683 28.34 -20.05 21.82
C LEU A 683 28.27 -21.40 22.58
N GLU A 684 29.27 -22.25 22.46
CA GLU A 684 29.36 -23.52 23.24
C GLU A 684 29.45 -23.24 24.74
N ASP A 685 30.25 -22.26 25.16
CA ASP A 685 30.43 -21.86 26.55
C ASP A 685 29.19 -21.25 27.22
N VAL A 686 28.25 -20.72 26.44
CA VAL A 686 27.05 -20.04 26.96
C VAL A 686 25.86 -21.00 27.10
N LYS A 687 26.01 -22.32 26.91
CA LYS A 687 24.93 -23.30 27.07
C LYS A 687 24.60 -23.54 28.56
N GLY A 688 23.45 -22.99 29.06
CA GLY A 688 22.97 -23.18 30.42
C GLY A 688 21.72 -22.34 30.78
N GLU A 689 21.05 -22.67 31.91
CA GLU A 689 19.87 -21.93 32.39
C GLU A 689 20.22 -20.45 32.66
N GLY A 690 19.40 -19.51 32.09
CA GLY A 690 19.65 -18.06 32.17
C GLY A 690 20.49 -17.46 31.03
N SER A 691 20.82 -18.22 30.02
CA SER A 691 21.76 -17.87 28.92
C SER A 691 21.19 -16.93 27.87
N THR A 692 19.86 -16.79 27.73
CA THR A 692 19.24 -16.09 26.57
C THR A 692 19.67 -14.63 26.44
N MET A 693 19.78 -13.89 27.54
CA MET A 693 20.20 -12.47 27.48
C MET A 693 21.70 -12.31 27.22
N LYS A 694 22.52 -13.20 27.81
CA LYS A 694 23.97 -13.27 27.58
C LYS A 694 24.27 -13.65 26.13
N ARG A 695 23.55 -14.66 25.60
CA ARG A 695 23.66 -15.08 24.20
C ARG A 695 23.33 -13.94 23.22
N LYS A 696 22.21 -13.22 23.44
CA LYS A 696 21.84 -12.07 22.59
C LYS A 696 22.93 -11.00 22.58
N GLY A 697 23.51 -10.68 23.74
CA GLY A 697 24.60 -9.71 23.84
C GLY A 697 25.87 -10.19 23.12
N LEU A 698 26.21 -11.49 23.26
CA LEU A 698 27.35 -12.12 22.60
C LEU A 698 27.21 -12.06 21.07
N VAL A 699 26.07 -12.48 20.55
CA VAL A 699 25.75 -12.45 19.10
C VAL A 699 25.91 -11.02 18.53
N LEU A 700 25.32 -10.03 19.17
CA LEU A 700 25.44 -8.62 18.73
C LEU A 700 26.88 -8.12 18.74
N ALA A 701 27.70 -8.51 19.76
CA ALA A 701 29.10 -8.12 19.84
C ALA A 701 29.91 -8.72 18.67
N TYR A 702 29.71 -10.00 18.35
CA TYR A 702 30.41 -10.64 17.23
C TYR A 702 29.95 -10.12 15.87
N MET A 703 28.66 -9.81 15.69
CA MET A 703 28.16 -9.16 14.46
C MET A 703 28.88 -7.82 14.22
N LEU A 704 29.09 -7.03 15.27
CA LEU A 704 29.87 -5.80 15.20
C LEU A 704 31.33 -6.06 14.78
N ARG A 705 31.98 -7.07 15.38
CA ARG A 705 33.35 -7.47 15.05
C ARG A 705 33.51 -7.86 13.58
N PHE A 706 32.60 -8.69 13.06
CA PHE A 706 32.61 -9.09 11.66
C PHE A 706 32.52 -7.89 10.72
N LYS A 707 31.63 -6.95 11.00
CA LYS A 707 31.50 -5.72 10.21
C LYS A 707 32.75 -4.85 10.28
N GLN A 708 33.36 -4.72 11.47
CA GLN A 708 34.61 -3.99 11.64
C GLN A 708 35.76 -4.61 10.82
N ILE A 709 35.85 -5.95 10.79
CA ILE A 709 36.82 -6.67 9.97
C ILE A 709 36.58 -6.43 8.49
N CYS A 710 35.33 -6.46 8.03
CA CYS A 710 34.97 -6.18 6.64
C CYS A 710 35.35 -4.74 6.22
N ASP A 711 35.26 -3.79 7.14
CA ASP A 711 35.66 -2.40 6.85
C ASP A 711 37.19 -2.25 6.80
N HIS A 712 37.89 -2.61 7.89
CA HIS A 712 39.34 -2.55 7.95
C HIS A 712 39.88 -3.36 9.15
N PRO A 713 40.99 -4.12 9.01
CA PRO A 713 41.61 -4.85 10.13
C PRO A 713 41.95 -3.97 11.34
N SER A 714 42.47 -2.76 11.10
CA SER A 714 42.85 -1.81 12.15
C SER A 714 41.67 -1.32 12.98
N LEU A 715 40.48 -1.23 12.40
CA LEU A 715 39.25 -0.87 13.13
C LEU A 715 38.88 -1.94 14.19
N TYR A 716 39.04 -3.21 13.83
CA TYR A 716 38.81 -4.34 14.75
C TYR A 716 39.92 -4.47 15.81
N LEU A 717 41.19 -4.31 15.39
CA LEU A 717 42.35 -4.46 16.25
C LEU A 717 42.61 -3.23 17.14
N GLY A 718 41.98 -2.09 16.87
CA GLY A 718 42.19 -0.82 17.57
C GLY A 718 43.57 -0.20 17.28
N THR A 719 44.15 -0.46 16.10
CA THR A 719 45.44 0.09 15.67
C THR A 719 45.24 1.33 14.80
N GLU A 720 46.25 2.23 14.79
CA GLU A 720 46.12 3.50 14.02
C GLU A 720 46.58 3.39 12.56
N ALA A 721 47.14 2.26 12.13
CA ALA A 721 47.72 2.10 10.79
C ALA A 721 46.66 1.58 9.79
N TYR A 722 45.92 2.48 9.18
CA TYR A 722 44.92 2.20 8.15
C TYR A 722 45.54 2.14 6.76
N LYS A 723 46.25 1.06 6.46
CA LYS A 723 46.85 0.87 5.12
C LYS A 723 45.77 0.46 4.11
N PRO A 724 45.63 1.17 2.98
CA PRO A 724 44.59 0.92 2.00
C PRO A 724 44.58 -0.52 1.44
N GLU A 725 45.77 -1.10 1.25
CA GLU A 725 45.95 -2.47 0.75
C GLU A 725 45.48 -3.57 1.71
N ASP A 726 45.29 -3.22 2.98
CA ASP A 726 44.81 -4.15 4.01
C ASP A 726 43.27 -4.29 3.99
N SER A 727 42.54 -3.48 3.16
CA SER A 727 41.09 -3.52 3.07
C SER A 727 40.61 -3.46 1.61
N GLY A 728 39.86 -4.47 1.17
CA GLY A 728 39.27 -4.45 -0.15
C GLY A 728 38.32 -3.28 -0.38
N LYS A 729 37.59 -2.84 0.66
CA LYS A 729 36.73 -1.66 0.59
C LYS A 729 37.52 -0.38 0.33
N PHE A 730 38.70 -0.20 0.94
CA PHE A 730 39.57 0.96 0.69
C PHE A 730 40.07 0.97 -0.75
N VAL A 731 40.52 -0.17 -1.29
CA VAL A 731 40.98 -0.28 -2.69
C VAL A 731 39.86 0.16 -3.64
N VAL A 732 38.68 -0.43 -3.50
CA VAL A 732 37.51 -0.11 -4.37
C VAL A 732 37.05 1.34 -4.17
N LEU A 733 37.11 1.87 -2.94
CA LEU A 733 36.81 3.29 -2.69
C LEU A 733 37.79 4.21 -3.42
N GLY A 734 39.08 3.88 -3.45
CA GLY A 734 40.10 4.64 -4.15
C GLY A 734 39.84 4.69 -5.66
N GLU A 735 39.48 3.56 -6.26
CA GLU A 735 39.13 3.49 -7.68
C GLU A 735 37.93 4.39 -8.01
N ARG A 736 36.87 4.32 -7.24
CA ARG A 736 35.69 5.16 -7.41
C ARG A 736 35.97 6.64 -7.15
N ALA A 737 36.76 6.95 -6.13
CA ALA A 737 37.17 8.30 -5.83
C ALA A 737 38.03 8.93 -6.94
N ALA A 738 38.94 8.17 -7.53
CA ALA A 738 39.73 8.59 -8.68
C ALA A 738 38.86 8.91 -9.91
N GLU A 739 37.85 8.10 -10.18
CA GLU A 739 36.86 8.36 -11.23
C GLU A 739 36.11 9.69 -10.96
N VAL A 740 35.61 9.90 -9.74
CA VAL A 740 34.89 11.12 -9.35
C VAL A 740 35.80 12.34 -9.42
N ALA A 741 37.05 12.21 -8.98
CA ALA A 741 38.05 13.28 -9.04
C ALA A 741 38.36 13.69 -10.49
N SER A 742 38.48 12.71 -11.41
CA SER A 742 38.71 12.97 -12.83
C SER A 742 37.59 13.75 -13.52
N ARG A 743 36.36 13.57 -13.03
CA ARG A 743 35.16 14.28 -13.52
C ARG A 743 34.91 15.61 -12.81
N GLN A 744 35.74 15.98 -11.84
CA GLN A 744 35.56 17.16 -10.96
C GLN A 744 34.17 17.18 -10.28
N GLU A 745 33.69 16.02 -9.88
CA GLU A 745 32.42 15.84 -9.19
C GLU A 745 32.62 15.75 -7.67
N LYS A 746 31.54 15.85 -6.90
CA LYS A 746 31.61 15.80 -5.43
C LYS A 746 31.03 14.50 -4.89
N MET A 747 31.67 13.98 -3.84
CA MET A 747 31.36 12.71 -3.23
C MET A 747 30.97 12.85 -1.75
N LEU A 748 29.94 12.12 -1.32
CA LEU A 748 29.66 11.85 0.10
C LEU A 748 30.05 10.43 0.44
N VAL A 749 30.73 10.22 1.56
CA VAL A 749 31.05 8.89 2.07
C VAL A 749 30.47 8.73 3.46
N PHE A 750 29.59 7.74 3.61
CA PHE A 750 28.91 7.41 4.86
C PHE A 750 29.53 6.17 5.50
N THR A 751 29.78 6.23 6.80
CA THR A 751 30.18 5.08 7.62
C THR A 751 29.44 5.08 8.95
N GLN A 752 29.19 3.90 9.52
CA GLN A 752 28.58 3.76 10.84
C GLN A 752 29.59 4.03 11.98
N TYR A 753 30.88 3.86 11.70
CA TYR A 753 31.94 3.99 12.70
C TYR A 753 32.56 5.38 12.68
N ARG A 754 32.53 6.04 13.86
CA ARG A 754 33.17 7.36 14.03
C ARG A 754 34.69 7.27 13.76
N GLU A 755 35.31 6.22 14.21
CA GLU A 755 36.74 5.97 14.12
C GLU A 755 37.23 5.88 12.67
N MET A 756 36.35 5.46 11.75
CA MET A 756 36.63 5.39 10.31
C MET A 756 36.61 6.74 9.62
N THR A 757 35.97 7.76 10.20
CA THR A 757 35.79 9.05 9.49
C THR A 757 37.09 9.79 9.21
N GLY A 758 38.07 9.71 10.13
CA GLY A 758 39.41 10.29 9.94
C GLY A 758 40.25 9.56 8.88
N PRO A 759 40.46 8.25 9.03
CA PRO A 759 41.22 7.45 8.05
C PRO A 759 40.67 7.51 6.63
N LEU A 760 39.33 7.48 6.47
CA LEU A 760 38.71 7.66 5.16
C LEU A 760 38.97 9.05 4.57
N ALA A 761 38.93 10.09 5.39
CA ALA A 761 39.20 11.46 4.93
C ALA A 761 40.67 11.62 4.51
N GLU A 762 41.62 11.11 5.28
CA GLU A 762 43.03 11.11 4.97
C GLU A 762 43.36 10.39 3.67
N TYR A 763 42.79 9.18 3.49
CA TYR A 763 42.96 8.41 2.27
C TYR A 763 42.40 9.14 1.04
N LEU A 764 41.18 9.65 1.14
CA LEU A 764 40.52 10.39 0.05
C LEU A 764 41.23 11.69 -0.27
N ALA A 765 41.80 12.39 0.70
CA ALA A 765 42.62 13.58 0.47
C ALA A 765 43.84 13.29 -0.42
N GLY A 766 44.46 12.10 -0.25
CA GLY A 766 45.53 11.63 -1.12
C GLY A 766 45.03 11.38 -2.56
N VAL A 767 43.86 10.76 -2.74
CA VAL A 767 43.29 10.47 -4.07
C VAL A 767 42.84 11.74 -4.80
N PHE A 768 42.13 12.65 -4.10
CA PHE A 768 41.62 13.89 -4.69
C PHE A 768 42.71 15.02 -4.79
N GLY A 769 43.88 14.84 -4.15
CA GLY A 769 44.88 15.89 -4.06
C GLY A 769 44.42 17.15 -3.30
N ARG A 770 43.30 17.06 -2.57
CA ARG A 770 42.69 18.18 -1.81
C ARG A 770 42.02 17.62 -0.55
N GLU A 771 42.06 18.40 0.51
CA GLU A 771 41.37 18.04 1.75
C GLU A 771 39.83 18.07 1.58
N GLY A 772 39.16 17.16 2.24
CA GLY A 772 37.71 17.09 2.37
C GLY A 772 37.24 17.55 3.74
N LEU A 773 35.95 17.30 3.99
CA LEU A 773 35.29 17.60 5.26
C LEU A 773 34.94 16.33 6.03
N VAL A 774 34.88 16.47 7.35
CA VAL A 774 34.48 15.37 8.25
C VAL A 774 33.38 15.84 9.20
N LEU A 775 32.31 15.05 9.34
CA LEU A 775 31.22 15.29 10.29
C LEU A 775 30.81 14.01 11.01
N HIS A 776 30.89 14.03 12.33
CA HIS A 776 30.47 12.91 13.17
C HIS A 776 29.74 13.40 14.43
N GLY A 777 29.26 12.49 15.27
CA GLY A 777 28.48 12.82 16.47
C GLY A 777 29.18 13.77 17.45
N GLY A 778 30.50 13.75 17.49
CA GLY A 778 31.31 14.67 18.31
C GLY A 778 31.48 16.08 17.73
N THR A 779 31.07 16.32 16.46
CA THR A 779 31.19 17.66 15.86
C THR A 779 30.17 18.62 16.49
N PRO A 780 30.62 19.76 17.09
CA PRO A 780 29.70 20.71 17.69
C PRO A 780 28.61 21.19 16.74
N VAL A 781 27.41 21.33 17.25
CA VAL A 781 26.23 21.74 16.44
C VAL A 781 26.48 23.09 15.75
N SER A 782 27.14 24.02 16.43
CA SER A 782 27.48 25.35 15.88
C SER A 782 28.39 25.30 14.65
N LYS A 783 29.26 24.29 14.52
CA LYS A 783 30.18 24.14 13.38
C LYS A 783 29.56 23.45 12.17
N ARG A 784 28.48 22.66 12.37
CA ARG A 784 27.85 21.85 11.31
C ARG A 784 27.35 22.69 10.13
N GLY A 785 26.71 23.83 10.42
CA GLY A 785 26.22 24.76 9.39
C GLY A 785 27.32 25.31 8.51
N ALA A 786 28.48 25.66 9.09
CA ALA A 786 29.64 26.16 8.36
C ALA A 786 30.24 25.11 7.43
N LEU A 787 30.33 23.82 7.89
CA LEU A 787 30.82 22.72 7.08
C LEU A 787 29.91 22.48 5.88
N VAL A 788 28.58 22.47 6.09
CA VAL A 788 27.60 22.32 5.01
C VAL A 788 27.73 23.46 4.00
N LYS A 789 27.84 24.71 4.45
CA LYS A 789 27.98 25.85 3.56
C LYS A 789 29.29 25.77 2.74
N ALA A 790 30.38 25.35 3.35
CA ALA A 790 31.65 25.15 2.65
C ALA A 790 31.58 24.04 1.60
N PHE A 791 30.86 22.95 1.88
CA PHE A 791 30.67 21.85 0.91
C PHE A 791 29.79 22.25 -0.27
N GLN A 792 28.75 23.06 -0.03
CA GLN A 792 27.83 23.51 -1.08
C GLN A 792 28.46 24.53 -2.05
N ASP A 793 29.58 25.17 -1.67
CA ASP A 793 30.34 26.03 -2.57
C ASP A 793 30.89 25.21 -3.75
N PRO A 794 30.66 25.60 -5.02
CA PRO A 794 31.22 24.90 -6.17
C PRO A 794 32.74 24.72 -6.11
N ALA A 795 33.48 25.72 -5.62
CA ALA A 795 34.95 25.69 -5.42
C ALA A 795 35.36 25.01 -4.11
N GLY A 796 34.40 24.61 -3.27
CA GLY A 796 34.61 24.00 -1.96
C GLY A 796 35.22 22.60 -2.02
N PRO A 797 35.42 21.97 -0.86
CA PRO A 797 35.98 20.63 -0.76
C PRO A 797 35.28 19.58 -1.65
N PRO A 798 36.03 18.64 -2.29
CA PRO A 798 35.47 17.70 -3.26
C PRO A 798 34.73 16.54 -2.61
N PHE A 799 35.03 16.23 -1.36
CA PHE A 799 34.34 15.11 -0.67
C PHE A 799 33.99 15.47 0.78
N PHE A 800 33.02 14.74 1.32
CA PHE A 800 32.58 14.89 2.69
C PHE A 800 32.35 13.51 3.32
N VAL A 801 33.10 13.18 4.36
CA VAL A 801 32.96 11.93 5.13
C VAL A 801 32.05 12.18 6.33
N LEU A 802 31.00 11.37 6.46
CA LEU A 802 29.99 11.54 7.49
C LEU A 802 29.73 10.23 8.23
N SER A 803 29.58 10.33 9.55
CA SER A 803 28.97 9.19 10.25
C SER A 803 27.46 9.17 9.98
N VAL A 804 26.90 7.98 9.68
CA VAL A 804 25.48 7.80 9.31
C VAL A 804 24.54 8.43 10.34
N LYS A 805 24.81 8.24 11.64
CA LYS A 805 24.02 8.86 12.73
C LYS A 805 24.06 10.39 12.74
N ALA A 806 25.16 10.99 12.37
CA ALA A 806 25.30 12.44 12.30
C ALA A 806 24.64 13.01 11.03
N ALA A 807 24.65 12.26 9.94
CA ALA A 807 24.00 12.60 8.69
C ALA A 807 22.46 12.54 8.75
N GLY A 808 21.91 11.75 9.67
CA GLY A 808 20.46 11.68 9.92
C GLY A 808 19.79 13.02 10.28
N THR A 809 20.54 14.10 10.37
CA THR A 809 20.13 15.37 10.94
C THR A 809 19.94 16.48 9.90
N GLY A 810 18.94 16.37 9.02
CA GLY A 810 18.41 17.51 8.25
C GLY A 810 19.38 18.29 7.34
N LEU A 811 20.56 17.75 7.05
CA LEU A 811 21.57 18.40 6.22
C LEU A 811 21.13 18.51 4.76
N ASN A 812 21.50 19.58 4.06
CA ASN A 812 21.32 19.72 2.62
C ASN A 812 22.66 19.62 1.93
N LEU A 813 22.91 18.55 1.15
CA LEU A 813 24.21 18.24 0.53
C LEU A 813 24.05 17.98 -0.98
N THR A 814 23.20 18.76 -1.65
CA THR A 814 22.89 18.66 -3.08
C THR A 814 24.06 18.99 -4.03
N ALA A 815 25.18 19.50 -3.52
CA ALA A 815 26.39 19.67 -4.33
C ALA A 815 27.02 18.33 -4.73
N ALA A 816 26.76 17.24 -3.99
CA ALA A 816 27.25 15.91 -4.33
C ALA A 816 26.28 15.20 -5.25
N ASN A 817 26.82 14.48 -6.22
CA ASN A 817 26.10 13.55 -7.10
C ASN A 817 26.59 12.10 -6.94
N HIS A 818 27.64 11.85 -6.15
CA HIS A 818 28.08 10.52 -5.74
C HIS A 818 27.90 10.34 -4.24
N VAL A 819 27.29 9.21 -3.87
CA VAL A 819 27.08 8.82 -2.47
C VAL A 819 27.63 7.41 -2.30
N VAL A 820 28.53 7.22 -1.35
CA VAL A 820 29.10 5.92 -1.00
C VAL A 820 28.65 5.54 0.40
N HIS A 821 27.97 4.40 0.53
CA HIS A 821 27.78 3.70 1.80
C HIS A 821 28.94 2.72 1.95
N PHE A 822 29.95 3.12 2.72
CA PHE A 822 31.16 2.33 2.93
C PHE A 822 30.89 1.04 3.69
N ASP A 823 29.93 1.09 4.60
CA ASP A 823 29.41 -0.06 5.32
C ASP A 823 27.88 -0.06 5.31
N ARG A 824 27.26 -1.23 5.36
CA ARG A 824 25.82 -1.40 5.32
C ARG A 824 25.19 -1.23 6.69
N TRP A 825 24.07 -0.51 6.75
CA TRP A 825 23.26 -0.41 7.96
C TRP A 825 22.16 -1.47 7.98
N TRP A 826 21.86 -2.02 9.17
CA TRP A 826 20.80 -3.01 9.33
C TRP A 826 19.39 -2.53 8.90
N ASN A 827 19.12 -1.25 9.05
CA ASN A 827 17.86 -0.63 8.67
C ASN A 827 18.06 0.18 7.37
N PRO A 828 17.50 -0.26 6.24
CA PRO A 828 17.62 0.45 4.95
C PRO A 828 17.04 1.86 4.98
N ALA A 829 16.07 2.14 5.86
CA ALA A 829 15.52 3.49 6.00
C ALA A 829 16.58 4.52 6.44
N VAL A 830 17.56 4.10 7.25
CA VAL A 830 18.67 4.97 7.70
C VAL A 830 19.65 5.26 6.56
N GLU A 831 19.95 4.26 5.72
CA GLU A 831 20.77 4.45 4.50
C GLU A 831 20.07 5.38 3.50
N ASN A 832 18.79 5.13 3.26
CA ASN A 832 17.97 5.98 2.39
C ASN A 832 17.92 7.42 2.92
N GLN A 833 17.77 7.61 4.24
CA GLN A 833 17.80 8.91 4.88
C GLN A 833 19.14 9.63 4.65
N ALA A 834 20.27 8.92 4.69
CA ALA A 834 21.59 9.48 4.41
C ALA A 834 21.74 9.86 2.92
N SER A 835 21.33 8.98 2.01
CA SER A 835 21.35 9.24 0.56
C SER A 835 20.47 10.42 0.17
N ASP A 836 19.34 10.59 0.84
CA ASP A 836 18.39 11.68 0.63
C ASP A 836 18.94 13.08 1.01
N ARG A 837 20.16 13.15 1.55
CA ARG A 837 20.87 14.43 1.74
C ARG A 837 21.42 14.98 0.43
N ALA A 838 21.80 14.11 -0.50
CA ALA A 838 22.20 14.45 -1.87
C ALA A 838 21.01 14.45 -2.85
N TYR A 839 20.12 13.45 -2.74
CA TYR A 839 18.95 13.29 -3.60
C TYR A 839 17.74 14.05 -3.03
N ARG A 840 17.70 15.35 -3.31
CA ARG A 840 16.72 16.29 -2.74
C ARG A 840 16.36 17.38 -3.75
N ILE A 841 15.22 18.04 -3.56
CA ILE A 841 14.85 19.24 -4.35
C ILE A 841 16.01 20.23 -4.37
N GLY A 842 16.41 20.64 -5.56
CA GLY A 842 17.59 21.46 -5.83
C GLY A 842 18.77 20.67 -6.38
N GLN A 843 18.71 19.33 -6.42
CA GLN A 843 19.66 18.51 -7.16
C GLN A 843 19.43 18.67 -8.66
N ARG A 844 20.53 18.86 -9.42
CA ARG A 844 20.49 19.08 -10.87
C ARG A 844 21.17 17.97 -11.68
N ARG A 845 21.87 17.06 -11.00
CA ARG A 845 22.62 15.96 -11.61
C ARG A 845 22.05 14.62 -11.13
N ASN A 846 22.15 13.60 -11.96
CA ASN A 846 21.81 12.24 -11.54
C ASN A 846 22.66 11.85 -10.33
N VAL A 847 22.04 11.20 -9.35
CA VAL A 847 22.72 10.78 -8.13
C VAL A 847 23.02 9.29 -8.20
N LEU A 848 24.31 8.97 -8.12
CA LEU A 848 24.81 7.59 -8.07
C LEU A 848 25.09 7.20 -6.63
N ILE A 849 24.44 6.14 -6.17
CA ILE A 849 24.58 5.62 -4.81
C ILE A 849 25.30 4.27 -4.88
N HIS A 850 26.50 4.23 -4.34
CA HIS A 850 27.34 3.04 -4.26
C HIS A 850 27.20 2.41 -2.89
N LYS A 851 26.66 1.22 -2.82
CA LYS A 851 26.51 0.45 -1.59
C LYS A 851 27.57 -0.64 -1.57
N PHE A 852 28.56 -0.52 -0.70
CA PHE A 852 29.64 -1.48 -0.59
C PHE A 852 29.19 -2.70 0.22
N VAL A 853 29.41 -3.87 -0.35
CA VAL A 853 29.08 -5.17 0.25
C VAL A 853 30.28 -6.09 0.11
N THR A 854 30.83 -6.55 1.22
CA THR A 854 31.95 -7.49 1.19
C THR A 854 31.45 -8.88 0.87
N TYR A 855 31.90 -9.40 -0.27
CA TYR A 855 31.48 -10.69 -0.82
C TYR A 855 31.93 -11.87 0.05
N GLY A 856 31.14 -12.95 0.07
CA GLY A 856 31.43 -14.17 0.86
C GLY A 856 31.35 -14.00 2.38
N THR A 857 30.79 -12.88 2.87
CA THR A 857 30.73 -12.55 4.29
C THR A 857 29.31 -12.37 4.81
N LEU A 858 29.21 -12.08 6.10
CA LEU A 858 27.98 -11.66 6.75
C LEU A 858 27.28 -10.49 6.03
N GLU A 859 28.02 -9.55 5.43
CA GLU A 859 27.44 -8.38 4.77
C GLU A 859 26.60 -8.76 3.54
N GLU A 860 27.06 -9.72 2.74
CA GLU A 860 26.31 -10.22 1.59
C GLU A 860 25.02 -10.89 2.01
N LYS A 861 25.06 -11.73 3.04
CA LYS A 861 23.89 -12.43 3.55
C LYS A 861 22.87 -11.47 4.17
N ILE A 862 23.33 -10.44 4.87
CA ILE A 862 22.49 -9.35 5.38
C ILE A 862 21.85 -8.60 4.22
N ASP A 863 22.60 -8.29 3.16
CA ASP A 863 22.09 -7.58 2.00
C ASP A 863 20.99 -8.38 1.30
N ALA A 864 21.18 -9.68 1.11
CA ALA A 864 20.18 -10.59 0.58
C ALA A 864 18.90 -10.60 1.46
N MET A 865 19.04 -10.70 2.77
CA MET A 865 17.92 -10.65 3.72
C MET A 865 17.18 -9.30 3.68
N ILE A 866 17.89 -8.19 3.50
CA ILE A 866 17.29 -6.85 3.37
C ILE A 866 16.47 -6.76 2.08
N LYS A 867 16.99 -7.26 0.95
CA LYS A 867 16.33 -7.27 -0.36
C LYS A 867 15.07 -8.14 -0.36
N GLU A 868 15.14 -9.33 0.20
CA GLU A 868 14.00 -10.22 0.37
C GLU A 868 12.90 -9.55 1.20
N LYS A 869 13.27 -8.88 2.28
CA LYS A 869 12.33 -8.14 3.13
C LYS A 869 11.77 -6.90 2.46
N GLN A 870 12.52 -6.20 1.62
CA GLN A 870 12.00 -5.06 0.87
C GLN A 870 10.90 -5.49 -0.11
N SER A 871 11.05 -6.63 -0.78
CA SER A 871 10.01 -7.21 -1.63
C SER A 871 8.75 -7.62 -0.84
N LEU A 872 8.91 -8.04 0.42
CA LEU A 872 7.81 -8.35 1.34
C LEU A 872 7.25 -7.10 2.06
N ALA A 873 8.07 -6.05 2.27
CA ALA A 873 7.66 -4.81 2.96
C ALA A 873 6.78 -3.90 2.10
N ASP A 874 6.81 -4.01 0.79
CA ASP A 874 5.77 -3.45 -0.08
C ASP A 874 4.41 -4.14 0.15
N SER A 875 4.40 -5.30 0.80
CA SER A 875 3.19 -6.02 1.18
C SER A 875 2.86 -5.96 2.67
N LEU A 876 3.79 -5.93 3.64
CA LEU A 876 3.50 -5.87 5.10
C LEU A 876 4.78 -5.69 5.96
N PHE A 877 4.87 -4.65 6.73
CA PHE A 877 5.59 -4.32 7.95
C PHE A 877 6.53 -5.42 8.53
N ALA A 878 7.83 -5.39 8.21
CA ALA A 878 8.80 -6.36 8.69
C ALA A 878 9.50 -5.91 9.98
N ASP A 879 9.67 -6.84 10.93
CA ASP A 879 10.49 -6.68 12.14
C ASP A 879 11.98 -6.39 11.81
N GLY A 880 12.63 -5.55 12.60
CA GLY A 880 14.01 -5.12 12.39
C GLY A 880 15.02 -6.29 12.34
N GLY A 881 16.00 -6.21 11.42
CA GLY A 881 16.98 -7.26 11.17
C GLY A 881 17.81 -7.70 12.39
N GLU A 882 18.10 -6.78 13.34
CA GLU A 882 18.84 -7.10 14.57
C GLU A 882 18.11 -8.12 15.47
N LYS A 883 16.77 -8.05 15.51
CA LYS A 883 15.98 -8.99 16.32
C LYS A 883 15.97 -10.38 15.69
N LEU A 884 15.96 -10.47 14.38
CA LEU A 884 15.96 -11.73 13.65
C LEU A 884 17.26 -12.52 13.92
N VAL A 885 18.41 -11.84 13.85
CA VAL A 885 19.72 -12.47 14.08
C VAL A 885 19.89 -12.96 15.52
N THR A 886 19.37 -12.23 16.50
CA THR A 886 19.45 -12.65 17.92
C THR A 886 18.49 -13.79 18.27
N GLU A 887 17.53 -14.09 17.43
CA GLU A 887 16.52 -15.16 17.60
C GLU A 887 16.85 -16.42 16.78
N MET A 888 17.85 -16.37 15.89
CA MET A 888 18.35 -17.51 15.13
C MET A 888 18.93 -18.59 16.05
N SER A 889 18.82 -19.84 15.63
CA SER A 889 19.55 -20.96 16.25
C SER A 889 21.06 -20.81 16.06
N ASP A 890 21.84 -21.55 16.83
CA ASP A 890 23.31 -21.51 16.69
C ASP A 890 23.78 -22.03 15.31
N ALA A 891 23.06 -23.00 14.73
CA ALA A 891 23.33 -23.51 13.38
C ALA A 891 23.06 -22.45 12.30
N GLU A 892 21.93 -21.79 12.34
CA GLU A 892 21.58 -20.71 11.41
C GLU A 892 22.52 -19.52 11.55
N LEU A 893 22.93 -19.19 12.77
CA LEU A 893 23.88 -18.13 13.03
C LEU A 893 25.27 -18.47 12.48
N MET A 894 25.73 -19.68 12.69
CA MET A 894 27.02 -20.12 12.14
C MET A 894 27.00 -20.18 10.61
N ASP A 895 25.90 -20.59 10.01
CA ASP A 895 25.74 -20.51 8.56
C ASP A 895 25.73 -19.05 8.06
N LEU A 896 25.10 -18.15 8.79
CA LEU A 896 25.07 -16.72 8.47
C LEU A 896 26.47 -16.09 8.45
N VAL A 897 27.35 -16.45 9.38
CA VAL A 897 28.71 -15.88 9.52
C VAL A 897 29.79 -16.66 8.78
N LYS A 898 29.49 -17.84 8.23
CA LYS A 898 30.45 -18.67 7.51
C LYS A 898 31.10 -17.91 6.36
N LEU A 899 32.40 -17.89 6.30
CA LEU A 899 33.17 -17.31 5.19
C LEU A 899 33.10 -18.25 3.96
N ASP A 900 32.75 -17.71 2.82
CA ASP A 900 32.91 -18.42 1.55
C ASP A 900 34.31 -18.15 0.99
N VAL A 901 35.19 -19.15 1.15
CA VAL A 901 36.59 -19.04 0.73
C VAL A 901 36.75 -18.88 -0.77
N SER A 902 35.81 -19.40 -1.57
CA SER A 902 35.83 -19.25 -3.03
C SER A 902 35.65 -17.80 -3.49
N ALA A 903 35.12 -16.96 -2.61
CA ALA A 903 34.90 -15.53 -2.84
C ALA A 903 36.12 -14.66 -2.55
N VAL A 904 37.12 -15.18 -1.86
CA VAL A 904 38.38 -14.47 -1.51
C VAL A 904 39.36 -14.45 -2.68
N GLU A 905 39.28 -15.41 -3.60
CA GLU A 905 40.22 -15.56 -4.75
C GLU A 905 39.78 -14.80 -6.02
N LYS A 906 38.68 -14.12 -6.02
CA LYS A 906 38.21 -13.26 -7.12
C LYS A 906 38.36 -11.78 -6.78
#